data_f81d233f3347930e62a8c032882e3a1c
#
_entry.id   f81d233f3347930e62a8c032882e3a1c
#
_cell.length_a   1.000
_cell.length_b   1.000
_cell.length_c   1.000
_cell.angle_alpha   90.00
_cell.angle_beta   90.00
_cell.angle_gamma   90.00
#
_symmetry.space_group_name_H-M   'P 1'
#
loop_
_entity.id
_entity.type
_entity.pdbx_description
1 polymer ?
#
loop_
_entity_poly.entity_id
_entity_poly.type
_entity_poly.pdbx_seq_one_letter_code
_entity_poly.pdbx_strand_id
1 'polypeptide(L)'
;MKKLIVLALICLIPHALLADETTPTPKSDAHLYGHVIDSKTGEHLPYATVTIPGTTIGTMTDASGHYFLKNLPTGTITVEARMMSYDPVRHEVTLKKGQSLELNFEITENGITMDDVVVSASRSETTRRKAPALVNVLDRKIFDNTNSACLAQGLGFQPGVRVEDDCQNCGFMQVRINGLDGHYSQILVDSHPVFSALSGVYGLEQIPASMIDRVEVMRGGGSALFGSSAIGGTINIITKDPDRHSAEVGHTITAIGNSSSYDNVTSANASLVTDSRKAGLYVYGQNRHRSGYDHDGDGFTEIPQLQSQSLGLRSFFKTSAYSRITLQYNTVMEYRRGGDRLDLPPHEAMIAEQTDHNINGGSLSFDLSSADFSNRVNVYASFQHIARKSYYGSKQDPDAYGRTHDLTVATGAQYIHSFDRLWFLPADLTLGVEYNYNDLDDESIGYDYRTKQKVHIIGAYLQNEWKNEHWSLLIGGRLDKHSLVDHVIFSPRANLRYNPGEGASLRLSYSSGFRAPQAFDEDMHIAIVGGERVRIRLADDLREERSHSLSLSADLLARRRFLHDARPRFRPASAARSGYGRKYDQGALQRLGRPRHGHQYRRQGRPHPLVRPAGRNHPSAEPLQGTGTVERRSGGRTDPQDVPHAEHLRLPYG
;
A
#
# COMPACT_ATOMS: atom_id res chain seq x y z
N MET A 1 -7.95 -39.16 12.93
CA MET A 1 -7.80 -38.89 11.49
C MET A 1 -7.35 -37.47 11.16
N LYS A 2 -7.63 -36.41 11.95
CA LYS A 2 -7.17 -35.00 11.68
C LYS A 2 -5.66 -34.75 11.82
N LYS A 3 -4.93 -35.59 12.57
CA LYS A 3 -3.45 -35.43 12.75
C LYS A 3 -2.61 -36.12 11.65
N LEU A 4 -3.21 -36.98 10.84
CA LEU A 4 -2.50 -37.68 9.76
C LEU A 4 -2.44 -36.90 8.44
N ILE A 5 -3.36 -35.96 8.23
CA ILE A 5 -3.44 -35.18 6.98
C ILE A 5 -2.36 -34.08 6.95
N VAL A 6 -2.01 -33.49 8.10
CA VAL A 6 -0.94 -32.48 8.18
C VAL A 6 0.44 -33.11 7.97
N LEU A 7 0.64 -34.34 8.43
CA LEU A 7 1.92 -35.07 8.25
C LEU A 7 2.08 -35.57 6.80
N ALA A 8 1.00 -35.90 6.12
CA ALA A 8 1.03 -36.37 4.72
C ALA A 8 1.33 -35.23 3.72
N LEU A 9 0.97 -33.98 4.03
CA LEU A 9 1.33 -32.82 3.19
C LEU A 9 2.81 -32.44 3.28
N ILE A 10 3.47 -32.77 4.40
CA ILE A 10 4.92 -32.50 4.60
C ILE A 10 5.77 -33.59 3.91
N CYS A 11 5.24 -34.79 3.71
CA CYS A 11 5.95 -35.89 3.07
C CYS A 11 5.85 -35.94 1.54
N LEU A 12 5.08 -35.05 0.91
CA LEU A 12 4.97 -34.94 -0.54
C LEU A 12 5.94 -33.92 -1.17
N ILE A 13 6.96 -33.50 -0.44
CA ILE A 13 8.08 -32.77 -1.05
C ILE A 13 8.88 -33.80 -1.87
N PRO A 14 8.83 -33.74 -3.20
CA PRO A 14 9.56 -34.73 -3.99
C PRO A 14 11.07 -34.55 -3.75
N HIS A 15 11.76 -35.67 -3.57
CA HIS A 15 13.24 -35.78 -3.49
C HIS A 15 13.98 -35.23 -4.74
N ALA A 16 13.29 -34.55 -5.64
CA ALA A 16 13.80 -34.02 -6.91
C ALA A 16 14.50 -32.65 -6.80
N LEU A 17 14.66 -32.09 -5.56
CA LEU A 17 15.35 -30.81 -5.36
C LEU A 17 16.77 -30.96 -4.75
N LEU A 18 17.34 -32.15 -4.81
CA LEU A 18 18.80 -32.26 -4.65
C LEU A 18 19.42 -31.74 -5.94
N ALA A 19 19.83 -30.47 -5.90
CA ALA A 19 20.57 -29.84 -6.96
C ALA A 19 21.82 -30.69 -7.24
N ASP A 20 21.92 -31.16 -8.48
CA ASP A 20 23.15 -31.71 -9.04
C ASP A 20 24.24 -30.64 -8.85
N GLU A 21 25.35 -30.98 -8.21
CA GLU A 21 26.48 -30.09 -8.04
C GLU A 21 27.00 -29.75 -9.44
N THR A 22 26.55 -28.60 -9.95
CA THR A 22 27.14 -28.03 -11.15
C THR A 22 28.62 -27.81 -10.88
N THR A 23 29.47 -28.41 -11.71
CA THR A 23 30.90 -28.27 -11.75
C THR A 23 31.33 -26.84 -11.43
N PRO A 24 32.21 -26.62 -10.46
CA PRO A 24 32.61 -25.28 -10.08
C PRO A 24 33.28 -24.62 -11.29
N THR A 25 32.72 -23.51 -11.75
CA THR A 25 33.36 -22.62 -12.73
C THR A 25 34.77 -22.35 -12.23
N PRO A 26 35.84 -22.52 -13.06
CA PRO A 26 37.19 -22.36 -12.59
C PRO A 26 37.36 -20.94 -12.03
N LYS A 27 37.57 -20.84 -10.71
CA LYS A 27 37.89 -19.59 -10.04
C LYS A 27 39.12 -19.01 -10.67
N SER A 28 39.01 -17.88 -11.33
CA SER A 28 40.16 -17.16 -11.85
C SER A 28 40.58 -16.10 -10.85
N ASP A 29 41.87 -15.73 -10.86
CA ASP A 29 42.40 -14.64 -10.03
C ASP A 29 42.11 -13.25 -10.64
N ALA A 30 41.09 -13.13 -11.51
CA ALA A 30 40.70 -11.86 -12.10
C ALA A 30 39.78 -11.08 -11.15
N HIS A 31 40.00 -9.77 -11.08
CA HIS A 31 39.28 -8.87 -10.16
C HIS A 31 38.82 -7.62 -10.90
N LEU A 32 37.69 -7.06 -10.46
CA LEU A 32 37.23 -5.72 -10.82
C LEU A 32 37.13 -4.86 -9.58
N TYR A 33 37.55 -3.62 -9.65
CA TYR A 33 37.38 -2.61 -8.64
C TYR A 33 37.03 -1.26 -9.26
N GLY A 34 36.47 -0.36 -8.50
CA GLY A 34 36.11 0.97 -8.98
C GLY A 34 35.12 1.65 -8.05
N HIS A 35 34.46 2.65 -8.58
CA HIS A 35 33.45 3.41 -7.86
C HIS A 35 32.19 3.60 -8.71
N VAL A 36 31.08 3.90 -8.05
CA VAL A 36 29.81 4.29 -8.68
C VAL A 36 29.51 5.72 -8.25
N ILE A 37 29.29 6.61 -9.23
CA ILE A 37 29.00 8.03 -8.98
C ILE A 37 27.70 8.45 -9.66
N ASP A 38 27.09 9.49 -9.11
CA ASP A 38 25.98 10.22 -9.74
C ASP A 38 26.54 11.04 -10.91
N SER A 39 25.99 10.83 -12.10
CA SER A 39 26.46 11.49 -13.34
C SER A 39 26.24 13.00 -13.39
N LYS A 40 25.35 13.56 -12.53
CA LYS A 40 25.03 14.98 -12.49
C LYS A 40 25.81 15.73 -11.42
N THR A 41 25.93 15.09 -10.23
CA THR A 41 26.57 15.72 -9.07
C THR A 41 28.04 15.33 -8.94
N GLY A 42 28.47 14.21 -9.54
CA GLY A 42 29.79 13.61 -9.34
C GLY A 42 29.97 13.01 -7.94
N GLU A 43 28.91 12.91 -7.16
CA GLU A 43 28.94 12.40 -5.80
C GLU A 43 29.03 10.85 -5.83
N HIS A 44 29.89 10.30 -4.98
CA HIS A 44 30.02 8.85 -4.85
C HIS A 44 28.78 8.23 -4.23
N LEU A 45 28.27 7.17 -4.82
CA LEU A 45 27.03 6.52 -4.42
C LEU A 45 27.31 5.30 -3.55
N PRO A 46 27.08 5.38 -2.25
CA PRO A 46 27.21 4.25 -1.34
C PRO A 46 26.10 3.23 -1.59
N TYR A 47 26.44 1.94 -1.41
CA TYR A 47 25.49 0.83 -1.47
C TYR A 47 24.81 0.59 -2.84
N ALA A 48 25.36 1.12 -3.92
CA ALA A 48 24.99 0.73 -5.27
C ALA A 48 25.39 -0.73 -5.52
N THR A 49 24.52 -1.50 -6.15
CA THR A 49 24.76 -2.92 -6.46
C THR A 49 25.55 -3.03 -7.76
N VAL A 50 26.65 -3.79 -7.76
CA VAL A 50 27.44 -4.11 -8.95
C VAL A 50 27.45 -5.62 -9.16
N THR A 51 26.86 -6.09 -10.27
CA THR A 51 26.60 -7.51 -10.54
C THR A 51 27.00 -7.93 -11.95
N ILE A 52 27.17 -9.22 -12.15
CA ILE A 52 27.22 -9.84 -13.49
C ILE A 52 25.82 -10.40 -13.76
N PRO A 53 25.03 -9.78 -14.67
CA PRO A 53 23.66 -10.22 -14.94
C PRO A 53 23.58 -11.70 -15.31
N GLY A 54 22.59 -12.39 -14.78
CA GLY A 54 22.39 -13.83 -15.01
C GLY A 54 23.28 -14.74 -14.15
N THR A 55 24.05 -14.17 -13.20
CA THR A 55 24.90 -14.94 -12.28
C THR A 55 24.65 -14.52 -10.84
N THR A 56 25.19 -15.30 -9.88
CA THR A 56 25.19 -14.93 -8.46
C THR A 56 26.38 -14.05 -8.05
N ILE A 57 27.19 -13.62 -9.03
CA ILE A 57 28.39 -12.83 -8.78
C ILE A 57 27.99 -11.36 -8.68
N GLY A 58 28.23 -10.76 -7.52
CA GLY A 58 27.94 -9.35 -7.29
C GLY A 58 28.47 -8.87 -5.96
N THR A 59 28.52 -7.56 -5.82
CA THR A 59 28.89 -6.84 -4.60
C THR A 59 28.07 -5.56 -4.51
N MET A 60 28.26 -4.79 -3.44
CA MET A 60 27.77 -3.42 -3.36
C MET A 60 28.95 -2.49 -3.10
N THR A 61 28.75 -1.22 -3.46
CA THR A 61 29.70 -0.18 -3.06
C THR A 61 29.67 -0.01 -1.53
N ASP A 62 30.80 0.30 -0.95
CA ASP A 62 30.93 0.64 0.45
C ASP A 62 30.36 2.04 0.77
N ALA A 63 30.54 2.53 2.01
CA ALA A 63 30.10 3.84 2.44
C ALA A 63 30.75 5.01 1.66
N SER A 64 31.88 4.76 1.01
CA SER A 64 32.59 5.74 0.17
C SER A 64 32.30 5.56 -1.32
N GLY A 65 31.35 4.70 -1.70
CA GLY A 65 30.93 4.47 -3.07
C GLY A 65 31.87 3.59 -3.90
N HIS A 66 32.84 2.90 -3.26
CA HIS A 66 33.77 2.01 -3.93
C HIS A 66 33.36 0.55 -3.84
N TYR A 67 33.72 -0.26 -4.84
CA TYR A 67 33.42 -1.69 -4.89
C TYR A 67 34.63 -2.53 -5.25
N PHE A 68 34.57 -3.81 -4.90
CA PHE A 68 35.57 -4.80 -5.27
C PHE A 68 34.91 -6.17 -5.54
N LEU A 69 35.04 -6.67 -6.77
CA LEU A 69 34.58 -7.99 -7.22
C LEU A 69 35.80 -8.92 -7.39
N LYS A 70 35.78 -10.07 -6.72
CA LYS A 70 36.89 -11.03 -6.68
C LYS A 70 36.56 -12.30 -7.45
N ASN A 71 37.63 -12.97 -7.96
CA ASN A 71 37.55 -14.30 -8.55
C ASN A 71 36.55 -14.40 -9.70
N LEU A 72 36.62 -13.44 -10.61
CA LEU A 72 35.74 -13.34 -11.75
C LEU A 72 36.13 -14.32 -12.87
N PRO A 73 35.16 -14.80 -13.67
CA PRO A 73 35.47 -15.59 -14.85
C PRO A 73 36.30 -14.79 -15.86
N THR A 74 37.25 -15.46 -16.53
CA THR A 74 38.01 -14.87 -17.64
C THR A 74 37.19 -14.84 -18.92
N GLY A 75 37.50 -13.88 -19.81
CA GLY A 75 36.74 -13.64 -21.03
C GLY A 75 35.93 -12.36 -20.96
N THR A 76 35.05 -12.17 -21.94
CA THR A 76 34.15 -10.99 -21.98
C THR A 76 32.95 -11.23 -21.11
N ILE A 77 32.74 -10.34 -20.15
CA ILE A 77 31.61 -10.33 -19.21
C ILE A 77 30.90 -8.99 -19.24
N THR A 78 29.61 -8.99 -19.05
CA THR A 78 28.81 -7.77 -18.82
C THR A 78 28.71 -7.52 -17.32
N VAL A 79 29.05 -6.31 -16.89
CA VAL A 79 28.91 -5.87 -15.49
C VAL A 79 27.87 -4.77 -15.45
N GLU A 80 26.93 -4.87 -14.52
CA GLU A 80 25.85 -3.91 -14.33
C GLU A 80 25.97 -3.24 -12.96
N ALA A 81 25.97 -1.90 -12.95
CA ALA A 81 25.76 -1.11 -11.75
C ALA A 81 24.30 -0.65 -11.66
N ARG A 82 23.70 -0.83 -10.49
CA ARG A 82 22.30 -0.50 -10.22
C ARG A 82 22.16 0.10 -8.83
N MET A 83 21.34 1.14 -8.73
CA MET A 83 20.91 1.71 -7.46
C MET A 83 19.45 2.12 -7.56
N MET A 84 18.73 2.09 -6.43
CA MET A 84 17.34 2.55 -6.38
C MET A 84 17.26 4.02 -6.82
N SER A 85 16.30 4.35 -7.67
CA SER A 85 16.12 5.69 -8.27
C SER A 85 17.19 6.11 -9.27
N TYR A 86 18.04 5.20 -9.74
CA TYR A 86 19.04 5.44 -10.79
C TYR A 86 18.83 4.51 -11.97
N ASP A 87 19.11 5.00 -13.18
CA ASP A 87 19.13 4.15 -14.37
C ASP A 87 20.31 3.17 -14.29
N PRO A 88 20.07 1.86 -14.47
CA PRO A 88 21.15 0.88 -14.46
C PRO A 88 22.08 1.08 -15.66
N VAL A 89 23.38 1.02 -15.41
CA VAL A 89 24.42 1.13 -16.45
C VAL A 89 25.14 -0.18 -16.59
N ARG A 90 25.38 -0.61 -17.83
CA ARG A 90 26.09 -1.85 -18.19
C ARG A 90 27.35 -1.55 -18.97
N HIS A 91 28.44 -2.22 -18.61
CA HIS A 91 29.68 -2.21 -19.34
C HIS A 91 30.11 -3.63 -19.67
N GLU A 92 30.59 -3.84 -20.89
CA GLU A 92 31.26 -5.07 -21.29
C GLU A 92 32.77 -4.93 -21.07
N VAL A 93 33.37 -5.89 -20.36
CA VAL A 93 34.80 -5.90 -20.07
C VAL A 93 35.38 -7.29 -20.36
N THR A 94 36.60 -7.32 -20.87
CA THR A 94 37.31 -8.57 -21.10
C THR A 94 38.39 -8.74 -20.05
N LEU A 95 38.29 -9.79 -19.25
CA LEU A 95 39.21 -10.10 -18.16
C LEU A 95 40.18 -11.23 -18.56
N LYS A 96 41.45 -11.03 -18.23
CA LYS A 96 42.50 -12.05 -18.35
C LYS A 96 42.79 -12.65 -16.96
N LYS A 97 43.31 -13.86 -16.93
CA LYS A 97 43.70 -14.53 -15.68
C LYS A 97 44.71 -13.67 -14.90
N GLY A 98 44.47 -13.48 -13.61
CA GLY A 98 45.31 -12.68 -12.70
C GLY A 98 45.22 -11.16 -12.91
N GLN A 99 44.30 -10.68 -13.73
CA GLN A 99 44.14 -9.25 -14.01
C GLN A 99 43.25 -8.58 -12.95
N SER A 100 43.71 -7.45 -12.42
CA SER A 100 42.87 -6.49 -11.71
C SER A 100 42.60 -5.32 -12.65
N LEU A 101 41.31 -5.05 -12.93
CA LEU A 101 40.87 -3.98 -13.83
C LEU A 101 40.01 -2.98 -13.06
N GLU A 102 40.27 -1.70 -13.28
CA GLU A 102 39.42 -0.64 -12.78
C GLU A 102 38.25 -0.41 -13.74
N LEU A 103 37.03 -0.36 -13.18
CA LEU A 103 35.80 -0.08 -13.92
C LEU A 103 34.92 0.82 -13.09
N ASN A 104 34.73 2.05 -13.56
CA ASN A 104 33.91 3.04 -12.89
C ASN A 104 32.54 3.17 -13.57
N PHE A 105 31.48 3.45 -12.79
CA PHE A 105 30.15 3.62 -13.28
C PHE A 105 29.63 5.02 -12.97
N GLU A 106 29.12 5.69 -13.98
CA GLU A 106 28.37 6.92 -13.84
C GLU A 106 26.90 6.61 -14.08
N ILE A 107 26.09 6.62 -13.01
CA ILE A 107 24.67 6.35 -13.11
C ILE A 107 23.87 7.64 -12.92
N THR A 108 22.73 7.74 -13.61
CA THR A 108 21.92 8.96 -13.62
C THR A 108 20.69 8.76 -12.76
N GLU A 109 20.44 9.68 -11.82
CA GLU A 109 19.22 9.67 -11.03
C GLU A 109 18.00 9.84 -11.94
N ASN A 110 17.06 8.90 -11.84
CA ASN A 110 15.83 8.88 -12.61
C ASN A 110 14.61 9.04 -11.66
N GLY A 111 13.98 10.20 -11.72
CA GLY A 111 12.98 10.60 -10.75
C GLY A 111 11.62 9.88 -10.81
N ILE A 112 11.32 9.13 -11.88
CA ILE A 112 10.12 8.27 -12.00
C ILE A 112 10.48 7.16 -12.97
N THR A 113 10.74 5.96 -12.46
CA THR A 113 11.04 4.80 -13.28
C THR A 113 9.78 3.98 -13.55
N MET A 114 9.55 3.61 -14.82
CA MET A 114 8.64 2.50 -15.14
C MET A 114 9.25 1.14 -14.74
N ASP A 115 10.44 1.14 -14.18
CA ASP A 115 11.20 -0.06 -13.80
C ASP A 115 11.06 -0.41 -12.30
N ASP A 116 10.17 0.28 -11.55
CA ASP A 116 9.82 -0.09 -10.18
C ASP A 116 9.37 -1.54 -10.13
N VAL A 117 9.93 -2.30 -9.19
CA VAL A 117 9.54 -3.69 -8.97
C VAL A 117 8.19 -3.73 -8.27
N VAL A 118 7.26 -4.49 -8.82
CA VAL A 118 5.92 -4.71 -8.27
C VAL A 118 5.61 -6.20 -8.16
N VAL A 119 4.82 -6.58 -7.17
CA VAL A 119 4.41 -7.97 -6.94
C VAL A 119 2.88 -8.16 -7.04
N SER A 120 2.11 -7.10 -6.87
CA SER A 120 0.64 -7.18 -6.78
C SER A 120 -0.05 -7.59 -8.08
N ALA A 121 0.58 -7.37 -9.24
CA ALA A 121 -0.04 -7.67 -10.54
C ALA A 121 -0.20 -9.18 -10.81
N SER A 122 0.76 -9.99 -10.36
CA SER A 122 0.83 -11.43 -10.69
C SER A 122 1.26 -12.32 -9.51
N ARG A 123 1.40 -11.78 -8.30
CA ARG A 123 2.01 -12.42 -7.13
C ARG A 123 3.45 -12.90 -7.37
N SER A 124 4.12 -12.30 -8.32
CA SER A 124 5.54 -12.50 -8.61
C SER A 124 6.20 -11.17 -8.90
N GLU A 125 7.48 -11.06 -8.57
CA GLU A 125 8.25 -9.86 -8.86
C GLU A 125 8.33 -9.61 -10.36
N THR A 126 7.97 -8.41 -10.76
CA THR A 126 8.08 -7.92 -12.14
C THR A 126 8.30 -6.43 -12.13
N THR A 127 8.78 -5.85 -13.23
CA THR A 127 8.83 -4.39 -13.32
C THR A 127 7.43 -3.84 -13.63
N ARG A 128 7.11 -2.65 -13.13
CA ARG A 128 5.83 -1.96 -13.41
C ARG A 128 5.53 -1.91 -14.91
N ARG A 129 6.54 -1.71 -15.75
CA ARG A 129 6.42 -1.70 -17.21
C ARG A 129 5.99 -3.05 -17.78
N LYS A 130 6.51 -4.16 -17.21
CA LYS A 130 6.22 -5.53 -17.65
C LYS A 130 5.02 -6.14 -16.94
N ALA A 131 4.50 -5.48 -15.92
CA ALA A 131 3.35 -5.95 -15.15
C ALA A 131 2.10 -6.07 -16.05
N PRO A 132 1.37 -7.21 -15.99
CA PRO A 132 0.20 -7.46 -16.84
C PRO A 132 -1.00 -6.58 -16.48
N ALA A 133 -1.06 -6.05 -15.25
CA ALA A 133 -2.07 -5.10 -14.79
C ALA A 133 -1.40 -3.81 -14.34
N LEU A 134 -2.17 -2.70 -14.35
CA LEU A 134 -1.68 -1.42 -13.84
C LEU A 134 -1.55 -1.48 -12.32
N VAL A 135 -0.34 -1.27 -11.84
CA VAL A 135 -0.02 -1.09 -10.42
C VAL A 135 0.59 0.29 -10.24
N ASN A 136 -0.01 1.08 -9.37
CA ASN A 136 0.58 2.34 -8.94
C ASN A 136 1.42 2.10 -7.69
N VAL A 137 2.58 2.72 -7.64
CA VAL A 137 3.53 2.58 -6.53
C VAL A 137 3.65 3.93 -5.83
N LEU A 138 3.41 3.93 -4.52
CA LEU A 138 3.81 5.01 -3.64
C LEU A 138 5.09 4.56 -2.95
N ASP A 139 6.17 5.18 -3.32
CA ASP A 139 7.47 4.92 -2.73
C ASP A 139 7.61 5.62 -1.35
N ARG A 140 8.63 5.25 -0.61
CA ARG A 140 8.93 5.84 0.69
C ARG A 140 9.13 7.36 0.62
N LYS A 141 9.68 7.89 -0.48
CA LYS A 141 9.93 9.33 -0.64
C LYS A 141 8.64 10.16 -0.55
N ILE A 142 7.49 9.58 -0.95
CA ILE A 142 6.20 10.27 -0.80
C ILE A 142 5.88 10.44 0.67
N PHE A 143 6.01 9.40 1.48
CA PHE A 143 5.77 9.46 2.93
C PHE A 143 6.72 10.43 3.63
N ASP A 144 8.01 10.39 3.29
CA ASP A 144 9.03 11.28 3.86
C ASP A 144 8.79 12.74 3.45
N ASN A 145 8.51 13.02 2.18
CA ASN A 145 8.30 14.38 1.66
C ASN A 145 6.99 15.01 2.13
N THR A 146 6.00 14.21 2.49
CA THR A 146 4.70 14.67 3.00
C THR A 146 4.62 14.63 4.52
N ASN A 147 5.69 14.18 5.19
CA ASN A 147 5.72 13.93 6.64
C ASN A 147 4.57 13.04 7.12
N SER A 148 4.19 12.05 6.30
CA SER A 148 3.10 11.15 6.64
C SER A 148 3.51 10.24 7.80
N ALA A 149 2.73 10.23 8.86
CA ALA A 149 2.96 9.41 10.05
C ALA A 149 2.46 7.95 9.87
N CYS A 150 1.49 7.75 8.98
CA CYS A 150 0.81 6.46 8.79
C CYS A 150 0.42 6.25 7.33
N LEU A 151 -0.04 5.02 7.03
CA LEU A 151 -0.48 4.62 5.69
C LEU A 151 -1.59 5.53 5.15
N ALA A 152 -2.61 5.83 5.95
CA ALA A 152 -3.76 6.64 5.53
C ALA A 152 -3.34 7.99 4.94
N GLN A 153 -2.41 8.70 5.61
CA GLN A 153 -1.91 10.00 5.16
C GLN A 153 -1.17 9.91 3.82
N GLY A 154 -0.32 8.89 3.65
CA GLY A 154 0.40 8.68 2.39
C GLY A 154 -0.51 8.33 1.22
N LEU A 155 -1.54 7.51 1.46
CA LEU A 155 -2.50 7.11 0.43
C LEU A 155 -3.29 8.29 -0.16
N GLY A 156 -3.50 9.36 0.61
CA GLY A 156 -4.15 10.58 0.13
C GLY A 156 -3.45 11.26 -1.05
N PHE A 157 -2.16 10.95 -1.30
CA PHE A 157 -1.38 11.46 -2.42
C PHE A 157 -1.43 10.56 -3.66
N GLN A 158 -2.15 9.42 -3.60
CA GLN A 158 -2.28 8.50 -4.71
C GLN A 158 -3.45 8.90 -5.62
N PRO A 159 -3.23 9.25 -6.91
CA PRO A 159 -4.32 9.54 -7.84
C PRO A 159 -5.30 8.37 -7.98
N GLY A 160 -6.61 8.65 -7.88
CA GLY A 160 -7.68 7.66 -7.95
C GLY A 160 -7.92 6.90 -6.63
N VAL A 161 -7.23 7.28 -5.57
CA VAL A 161 -7.48 6.87 -4.20
C VAL A 161 -7.90 8.12 -3.41
N ARG A 162 -8.94 7.99 -2.61
CA ARG A 162 -9.40 9.04 -1.70
C ARG A 162 -9.46 8.45 -0.29
N VAL A 163 -8.82 9.12 0.64
CA VAL A 163 -8.95 8.83 2.07
C VAL A 163 -9.95 9.84 2.62
N GLU A 164 -11.01 9.35 3.18
CA GLU A 164 -12.09 10.14 3.78
C GLU A 164 -12.20 9.83 5.27
N ASP A 165 -12.53 10.85 6.03
CA ASP A 165 -12.91 10.73 7.43
C ASP A 165 -14.45 10.65 7.47
N ASP A 166 -14.99 9.45 7.67
CA ASP A 166 -16.42 9.21 7.59
C ASP A 166 -17.13 9.41 8.95
N CYS A 167 -16.37 9.56 10.03
CA CYS A 167 -16.92 9.80 11.36
C CYS A 167 -16.05 10.76 12.15
N GLN A 168 -16.56 11.94 12.42
CA GLN A 168 -15.87 12.98 13.21
C GLN A 168 -15.52 12.49 14.62
N ASN A 169 -16.44 11.76 15.28
CA ASN A 169 -16.29 11.40 16.68
C ASN A 169 -15.27 10.27 16.89
N CYS A 170 -15.22 9.26 16.00
CA CYS A 170 -14.29 8.15 16.16
C CYS A 170 -13.04 8.29 15.27
N GLY A 171 -13.05 9.21 14.29
CA GLY A 171 -11.97 9.34 13.31
C GLY A 171 -11.86 8.12 12.41
N PHE A 172 -12.99 7.56 12.00
CA PHE A 172 -13.05 6.47 11.08
C PHE A 172 -12.61 6.91 9.69
N MET A 173 -11.47 6.40 9.24
CA MET A 173 -10.93 6.68 7.90
C MET A 173 -11.24 5.56 6.93
N GLN A 174 -11.85 5.92 5.81
CA GLN A 174 -12.15 5.02 4.70
C GLN A 174 -11.27 5.31 3.49
N VAL A 175 -10.80 4.27 2.82
CA VAL A 175 -10.10 4.41 1.54
C VAL A 175 -11.02 4.02 0.41
N ARG A 176 -11.39 5.00 -0.41
CA ARG A 176 -12.18 4.78 -1.62
C ARG A 176 -11.27 4.65 -2.82
N ILE A 177 -11.43 3.57 -3.58
CA ILE A 177 -10.73 3.37 -4.85
C ILE A 177 -11.74 3.57 -5.98
N ASN A 178 -11.49 4.54 -6.86
CA ASN A 178 -12.39 4.90 -7.96
C ASN A 178 -13.83 5.23 -7.51
N GLY A 179 -14.00 5.73 -6.29
CA GLY A 179 -15.29 6.08 -5.70
C GLY A 179 -16.06 4.92 -5.05
N LEU A 180 -15.53 3.70 -5.07
CA LEU A 180 -16.09 2.58 -4.34
C LEU A 180 -15.67 2.63 -2.87
N ASP A 181 -16.57 2.29 -1.97
CA ASP A 181 -16.36 2.32 -0.53
C ASP A 181 -15.21 1.43 -0.06
N GLY A 182 -14.66 1.73 1.11
CA GLY A 182 -13.48 1.07 1.65
C GLY A 182 -13.62 -0.44 1.80
N HIS A 183 -14.80 -0.92 2.13
CA HIS A 183 -15.08 -2.35 2.27
C HIS A 183 -15.00 -3.16 0.96
N TYR A 184 -14.91 -2.48 -0.19
CA TYR A 184 -14.63 -3.11 -1.49
C TYR A 184 -13.14 -3.14 -1.82
N SER A 185 -12.28 -2.67 -0.92
CA SER A 185 -10.82 -2.61 -1.10
C SER A 185 -10.14 -3.63 -0.21
N GLN A 186 -9.32 -4.51 -0.79
CA GLN A 186 -8.54 -5.48 -0.03
C GLN A 186 -7.21 -4.86 0.38
N ILE A 187 -6.92 -4.88 1.69
CA ILE A 187 -5.63 -4.46 2.23
C ILE A 187 -4.77 -5.69 2.51
N LEU A 188 -3.52 -5.65 2.06
CA LEU A 188 -2.55 -6.73 2.19
C LEU A 188 -1.27 -6.20 2.83
N VAL A 189 -0.57 -7.05 3.55
CA VAL A 189 0.81 -6.85 3.98
C VAL A 189 1.68 -7.94 3.35
N ASP A 190 2.69 -7.55 2.57
CA ASP A 190 3.55 -8.46 1.80
C ASP A 190 2.76 -9.50 0.99
N SER A 191 1.67 -9.04 0.32
CA SER A 191 0.74 -9.86 -0.49
C SER A 191 -0.11 -10.85 0.29
N HIS A 192 -0.15 -10.78 1.63
CA HIS A 192 -0.96 -11.65 2.48
C HIS A 192 -2.15 -10.88 3.07
N PRO A 193 -3.36 -11.46 3.05
CA PRO A 193 -4.53 -10.85 3.70
C PRO A 193 -4.41 -11.00 5.22
N VAL A 194 -3.96 -9.95 5.90
CA VAL A 194 -3.79 -9.92 7.36
C VAL A 194 -4.92 -9.17 8.03
N PHE A 195 -5.61 -8.32 7.28
CA PHE A 195 -6.65 -7.47 7.82
C PHE A 195 -7.98 -8.21 7.93
N SER A 196 -8.50 -8.25 9.14
CA SER A 196 -9.85 -8.71 9.44
C SER A 196 -10.91 -7.69 9.04
N ALA A 197 -12.16 -8.07 9.15
CA ALA A 197 -13.29 -7.16 9.05
C ALA A 197 -13.20 -5.99 10.04
N LEU A 198 -12.68 -6.23 11.25
CA LEU A 198 -12.54 -5.23 12.30
C LEU A 198 -11.44 -4.20 12.02
N SER A 199 -10.34 -4.59 11.38
CA SER A 199 -9.23 -3.69 11.07
C SER A 199 -9.45 -2.86 9.80
N GLY A 200 -10.51 -3.11 9.05
CA GLY A 200 -10.83 -2.35 7.84
C GLY A 200 -11.10 -0.86 8.09
N VAL A 201 -11.57 -0.52 9.28
CA VAL A 201 -11.95 0.84 9.68
C VAL A 201 -10.76 1.64 10.21
N TYR A 202 -10.09 1.16 11.25
CA TYR A 202 -9.03 1.92 11.91
C TYR A 202 -7.63 1.53 11.45
N GLY A 203 -7.48 0.36 10.81
CA GLY A 203 -6.18 -0.24 10.48
C GLY A 203 -5.27 0.63 9.63
N LEU A 204 -5.81 1.52 8.82
CA LEU A 204 -5.02 2.41 7.96
C LEU A 204 -4.19 3.44 8.73
N GLU A 205 -4.69 3.96 9.84
CA GLU A 205 -3.92 4.85 10.72
C GLU A 205 -2.96 4.09 11.65
N GLN A 206 -3.23 2.80 11.88
CA GLN A 206 -2.45 1.95 12.78
C GLN A 206 -1.16 1.40 12.14
N ILE A 207 -1.01 1.56 10.81
CA ILE A 207 0.21 1.18 10.09
C ILE A 207 1.17 2.36 10.04
N PRO A 208 2.28 2.34 10.81
CA PRO A 208 3.23 3.42 10.84
C PRO A 208 4.02 3.51 9.53
N ALA A 209 4.28 4.73 9.05
CA ALA A 209 5.04 4.95 7.82
C ALA A 209 6.46 4.35 7.87
N SER A 210 7.06 4.24 9.07
CA SER A 210 8.39 3.65 9.27
C SER A 210 8.47 2.16 8.92
N MET A 211 7.35 1.45 8.94
CA MET A 211 7.25 0.04 8.53
C MET A 211 7.27 -0.12 6.99
N ILE A 212 6.88 0.92 6.26
CA ILE A 212 6.56 0.85 4.83
C ILE A 212 7.82 1.08 3.99
N ASP A 213 8.11 0.17 3.05
CA ASP A 213 9.04 0.37 1.95
C ASP A 213 8.34 1.06 0.79
N ARG A 214 7.23 0.49 0.33
CA ARG A 214 6.35 1.05 -0.69
C ARG A 214 4.94 0.52 -0.53
N VAL A 215 3.99 1.20 -1.15
CA VAL A 215 2.60 0.74 -1.25
C VAL A 215 2.23 0.55 -2.71
N GLU A 216 1.77 -0.64 -3.04
CA GLU A 216 1.31 -0.99 -4.38
C GLU A 216 -0.22 -0.95 -4.43
N VAL A 217 -0.77 -0.09 -5.26
CA VAL A 217 -2.22 0.06 -5.45
C VAL A 217 -2.62 -0.47 -6.81
N MET A 218 -3.33 -1.58 -6.81
CA MET A 218 -3.94 -2.17 -8.00
C MET A 218 -5.42 -1.81 -8.02
N ARG A 219 -5.88 -1.17 -9.08
CA ARG A 219 -7.27 -0.75 -9.26
C ARG A 219 -8.06 -1.78 -10.08
N GLY A 220 -9.35 -1.93 -9.74
CA GLY A 220 -10.23 -2.93 -10.33
C GLY A 220 -10.16 -4.28 -9.61
N GLY A 221 -10.98 -5.24 -10.03
CA GLY A 221 -11.13 -6.51 -9.32
C GLY A 221 -9.84 -7.28 -9.12
N GLY A 222 -9.50 -7.54 -7.85
CA GLY A 222 -8.34 -8.32 -7.42
C GLY A 222 -8.69 -9.70 -6.89
N SER A 223 -9.98 -10.04 -6.81
CA SER A 223 -10.46 -11.27 -6.15
C SER A 223 -9.91 -12.56 -6.77
N ALA A 224 -9.61 -12.55 -8.06
CA ALA A 224 -8.95 -13.68 -8.73
C ALA A 224 -7.54 -14.00 -8.19
N LEU A 225 -6.91 -13.06 -7.46
CA LEU A 225 -5.63 -13.29 -6.78
C LEU A 225 -5.78 -13.34 -5.27
N PHE A 226 -6.54 -12.42 -4.70
CA PHE A 226 -6.53 -12.13 -3.28
C PHE A 226 -7.82 -12.53 -2.56
N GLY A 227 -8.82 -13.08 -3.29
CA GLY A 227 -10.06 -13.59 -2.72
C GLY A 227 -11.10 -12.51 -2.45
N SER A 228 -11.91 -12.71 -1.42
CA SER A 228 -13.03 -11.85 -1.05
C SER A 228 -12.60 -10.39 -0.80
N SER A 229 -13.53 -9.45 -1.03
CA SER A 229 -13.39 -8.01 -0.77
C SER A 229 -12.48 -7.23 -1.73
N ALA A 230 -11.82 -7.86 -2.70
CA ALA A 230 -11.01 -7.16 -3.70
C ALA A 230 -11.84 -6.78 -4.94
N ILE A 231 -12.96 -6.08 -4.75
CA ILE A 231 -13.86 -5.61 -5.82
C ILE A 231 -13.35 -4.31 -6.43
N GLY A 232 -13.11 -3.29 -5.61
CA GLY A 232 -12.66 -1.95 -6.02
C GLY A 232 -11.18 -1.91 -6.34
N GLY A 233 -10.40 -2.71 -5.64
CA GLY A 233 -8.95 -2.80 -5.80
C GLY A 233 -8.25 -3.48 -4.65
N THR A 234 -6.92 -3.42 -4.71
CA THR A 234 -6.04 -3.99 -3.70
C THR A 234 -4.98 -2.98 -3.31
N ILE A 235 -4.76 -2.80 -2.03
CA ILE A 235 -3.68 -1.99 -1.45
C ILE A 235 -2.71 -2.96 -0.79
N ASN A 236 -1.54 -3.14 -1.37
CA ASN A 236 -0.53 -4.05 -0.86
C ASN A 236 0.64 -3.25 -0.27
N ILE A 237 0.83 -3.41 1.02
CA ILE A 237 1.89 -2.77 1.78
C ILE A 237 3.10 -3.68 1.74
N ILE A 238 4.15 -3.24 1.09
CA ILE A 238 5.44 -3.93 1.10
C ILE A 238 6.24 -3.37 2.27
N THR A 239 6.60 -4.24 3.19
CA THR A 239 7.32 -3.86 4.39
C THR A 239 8.81 -3.76 4.16
N LYS A 240 9.46 -2.88 4.92
CA LYS A 240 10.88 -2.59 4.77
C LYS A 240 11.75 -3.77 5.18
N ASP A 241 12.58 -4.23 4.27
CA ASP A 241 13.59 -5.25 4.53
C ASP A 241 14.88 -4.63 5.12
N PRO A 242 15.55 -5.32 6.05
CA PRO A 242 16.89 -4.92 6.47
C PRO A 242 17.89 -5.18 5.34
N ASP A 243 18.44 -4.12 4.75
CA ASP A 243 19.39 -4.17 3.64
C ASP A 243 20.81 -3.77 4.05
N ARG A 244 20.94 -2.92 5.08
CA ARG A 244 22.17 -2.35 5.60
C ARG A 244 22.07 -2.00 7.07
N HIS A 245 23.20 -1.70 7.71
CA HIS A 245 23.18 -1.10 9.05
C HIS A 245 22.68 0.34 8.95
N SER A 246 21.64 0.65 9.69
CA SER A 246 21.12 2.00 9.78
C SER A 246 20.34 2.19 11.08
N ALA A 247 20.27 3.42 11.56
CA ALA A 247 19.38 3.82 12.64
C ALA A 247 18.87 5.22 12.34
N GLU A 248 17.59 5.44 12.61
CA GLU A 248 16.92 6.70 12.36
C GLU A 248 15.97 7.01 13.52
N VAL A 249 15.97 8.25 13.97
CA VAL A 249 15.01 8.77 14.94
C VAL A 249 14.43 10.06 14.37
N GLY A 250 13.12 10.14 14.33
CA GLY A 250 12.39 11.30 13.83
C GLY A 250 11.38 11.80 14.85
N HIS A 251 11.15 13.12 14.85
CA HIS A 251 10.07 13.72 15.61
C HIS A 251 9.38 14.77 14.75
N THR A 252 8.05 14.67 14.63
CA THR A 252 7.23 15.61 13.86
C THR A 252 6.17 16.19 14.76
N ILE A 253 6.03 17.52 14.72
CA ILE A 253 4.95 18.25 15.39
C ILE A 253 4.12 18.92 14.31
N THR A 254 2.83 18.61 14.27
CA THR A 254 1.87 19.20 13.34
C THR A 254 0.87 20.03 14.13
N ALA A 255 0.81 21.33 13.88
CA ALA A 255 -0.22 22.22 14.43
C ALA A 255 -1.53 22.02 13.64
N ILE A 256 -2.64 21.86 14.32
CA ILE A 256 -3.96 21.65 13.73
C ILE A 256 -4.74 22.96 13.77
N GLY A 257 -5.02 23.53 12.59
CA GLY A 257 -5.69 24.82 12.48
C GLY A 257 -4.90 25.97 13.16
N ASN A 258 -5.61 26.96 13.65
CA ASN A 258 -5.06 28.06 14.46
C ASN A 258 -5.31 27.86 15.96
N SER A 259 -5.31 26.63 16.42
CA SER A 259 -5.63 26.23 17.79
C SER A 259 -4.40 25.81 18.58
N SER A 260 -4.60 25.44 19.85
CA SER A 260 -3.60 24.80 20.69
C SER A 260 -3.51 23.26 20.47
N SER A 261 -4.20 22.73 19.46
CA SER A 261 -4.21 21.31 19.18
C SER A 261 -3.00 20.92 18.30
N TYR A 262 -2.33 19.83 18.67
CA TYR A 262 -1.13 19.34 18.00
C TYR A 262 -1.21 17.83 17.78
N ASP A 263 -0.59 17.37 16.72
CA ASP A 263 -0.27 15.97 16.47
C ASP A 263 1.25 15.79 16.58
N ASN A 264 1.68 15.05 17.60
CA ASN A 264 3.09 14.81 17.91
C ASN A 264 3.41 13.34 17.57
N VAL A 265 4.38 13.13 16.70
CA VAL A 265 4.81 11.81 16.25
C VAL A 265 6.30 11.66 16.50
N THR A 266 6.67 10.69 17.33
CA THR A 266 8.07 10.28 17.50
C THR A 266 8.22 8.88 16.93
N SER A 267 9.15 8.70 16.00
CA SER A 267 9.46 7.41 15.40
C SER A 267 10.93 7.08 15.55
N ALA A 268 11.23 5.80 15.70
CA ALA A 268 12.59 5.28 15.69
C ALA A 268 12.63 3.97 14.92
N ASN A 269 13.69 3.76 14.17
CA ASN A 269 13.92 2.48 13.51
C ASN A 269 15.43 2.16 13.46
N ALA A 270 15.73 0.87 13.39
CA ALA A 270 17.09 0.38 13.25
C ALA A 270 17.11 -0.87 12.36
N SER A 271 18.13 -0.96 11.54
CA SER A 271 18.39 -2.09 10.65
C SER A 271 19.78 -2.65 10.93
N LEU A 272 19.87 -3.96 11.09
CA LEU A 272 21.09 -4.70 11.30
C LEU A 272 21.16 -5.84 10.29
N VAL A 273 22.30 -6.01 9.63
CA VAL A 273 22.52 -7.07 8.64
C VAL A 273 23.88 -7.70 8.88
N THR A 274 23.97 -9.01 8.85
CA THR A 274 25.26 -9.69 8.95
C THR A 274 26.15 -9.40 7.75
N ASP A 275 27.48 -9.39 7.91
CA ASP A 275 28.45 -9.18 6.80
C ASP A 275 28.25 -10.18 5.67
N SER A 276 27.85 -11.41 6.00
CA SER A 276 27.50 -12.45 5.02
C SER A 276 26.17 -12.22 4.32
N ARG A 277 25.34 -11.23 4.76
CA ARG A 277 23.97 -10.98 4.31
C ARG A 277 23.05 -12.19 4.37
N LYS A 278 23.38 -13.15 5.24
CA LYS A 278 22.54 -14.32 5.49
C LYS A 278 21.42 -14.06 6.47
N ALA A 279 21.57 -13.07 7.33
CA ALA A 279 20.55 -12.68 8.29
C ALA A 279 20.48 -11.17 8.41
N GLY A 280 19.26 -10.68 8.66
CA GLY A 280 19.01 -9.27 8.93
C GLY A 280 17.85 -9.10 9.91
N LEU A 281 17.85 -7.98 10.61
CA LEU A 281 16.83 -7.58 11.56
C LEU A 281 16.52 -6.09 11.35
N TYR A 282 15.26 -5.77 11.15
CA TYR A 282 14.71 -4.43 11.16
C TYR A 282 13.75 -4.29 12.34
N VAL A 283 13.94 -3.28 13.16
CA VAL A 283 13.07 -2.95 14.29
C VAL A 283 12.58 -1.52 14.09
N TYR A 284 11.30 -1.28 14.34
CA TYR A 284 10.72 0.05 14.27
C TYR A 284 9.73 0.27 15.42
N GLY A 285 9.59 1.51 15.82
CA GLY A 285 8.61 1.93 16.81
C GLY A 285 8.12 3.33 16.54
N GLN A 286 6.90 3.62 16.98
CA GLN A 286 6.29 4.94 16.88
C GLN A 286 5.44 5.22 18.11
N ASN A 287 5.52 6.44 18.61
CA ASN A 287 4.61 6.99 19.59
C ASN A 287 3.96 8.23 18.99
N ARG A 288 2.63 8.24 18.93
CA ARG A 288 1.83 9.34 18.39
C ARG A 288 0.85 9.82 19.43
N HIS A 289 0.78 11.12 19.60
CA HIS A 289 -0.18 11.79 20.47
C HIS A 289 -0.80 12.97 19.72
N ARG A 290 -2.11 12.90 19.46
CA ARG A 290 -2.89 13.96 18.82
C ARG A 290 -3.92 14.45 19.81
N SER A 291 -3.97 15.76 20.01
CA SER A 291 -5.03 16.42 20.79
C SER A 291 -6.34 16.42 20.00
N GLY A 292 -7.46 16.34 20.69
CA GLY A 292 -8.76 16.60 20.07
C GLY A 292 -8.82 18.02 19.51
N TYR A 293 -9.51 18.21 18.38
CA TYR A 293 -9.67 19.49 17.71
C TYR A 293 -11.14 19.75 17.42
N ASP A 294 -11.63 20.84 17.99
CA ASP A 294 -12.94 21.45 17.76
C ASP A 294 -12.71 22.65 16.84
N HIS A 295 -13.27 22.62 15.64
CA HIS A 295 -13.03 23.61 14.59
C HIS A 295 -13.90 24.84 14.73
N ASP A 296 -15.17 24.66 15.06
CA ASP A 296 -16.19 25.73 15.07
C ASP A 296 -16.54 26.22 16.48
N GLY A 297 -16.01 25.58 17.52
CA GLY A 297 -16.15 25.99 18.91
C GLY A 297 -17.49 25.59 19.54
N ASP A 298 -18.15 24.58 19.00
CA ASP A 298 -19.41 24.08 19.53
C ASP A 298 -19.27 23.10 20.70
N GLY A 299 -18.02 22.72 21.02
CA GLY A 299 -17.64 21.80 22.08
C GLY A 299 -17.54 20.35 21.66
N PHE A 300 -17.76 20.03 20.37
CA PHE A 300 -17.57 18.71 19.78
C PHE A 300 -16.31 18.68 18.90
N THR A 301 -15.66 17.53 18.84
CA THR A 301 -14.43 17.40 18.03
C THR A 301 -14.73 17.01 16.59
N GLU A 302 -14.14 17.73 15.60
CA GLU A 302 -14.03 17.29 14.20
C GLU A 302 -12.85 16.35 14.01
N ILE A 303 -11.82 16.45 14.86
CA ILE A 303 -10.71 15.51 14.85
C ILE A 303 -10.55 14.93 16.26
N PRO A 304 -10.73 13.62 16.45
CA PRO A 304 -10.67 13.00 17.77
C PRO A 304 -9.26 13.01 18.36
N GLN A 305 -9.19 12.95 19.67
CA GLN A 305 -7.97 12.66 20.40
C GLN A 305 -7.46 11.26 20.04
N LEU A 306 -6.14 11.14 19.88
CA LEU A 306 -5.47 9.89 19.56
C LEU A 306 -4.20 9.72 20.39
N GLN A 307 -4.02 8.55 20.97
CA GLN A 307 -2.76 8.09 21.54
C GLN A 307 -2.46 6.72 20.97
N SER A 308 -1.34 6.57 20.25
CA SER A 308 -0.99 5.32 19.59
C SER A 308 0.48 5.01 19.82
N GLN A 309 0.76 3.79 20.24
CA GLN A 309 2.10 3.25 20.41
C GLN A 309 2.22 2.00 19.58
N SER A 310 3.20 1.95 18.70
CA SER A 310 3.47 0.78 17.87
C SER A 310 4.93 0.36 18.00
N LEU A 311 5.13 -0.95 17.98
CA LEU A 311 6.44 -1.58 17.92
C LEU A 311 6.36 -2.76 16.96
N GLY A 312 7.38 -2.93 16.13
CA GLY A 312 7.44 -4.07 15.25
C GLY A 312 8.86 -4.47 14.87
N LEU A 313 8.97 -5.67 14.37
CA LEU A 313 10.21 -6.22 13.86
C LEU A 313 9.96 -7.02 12.58
N ARG A 314 10.97 -7.03 11.71
CA ARG A 314 11.09 -7.91 10.56
C ARG A 314 12.49 -8.49 10.54
N SER A 315 12.59 -9.79 10.39
CA SER A 315 13.88 -10.46 10.28
C SER A 315 13.86 -11.46 9.14
N PHE A 316 15.01 -11.69 8.56
CA PHE A 316 15.19 -12.78 7.62
C PHE A 316 16.41 -13.62 7.94
N PHE A 317 16.33 -14.86 7.51
CA PHE A 317 17.45 -15.80 7.54
C PHE A 317 17.50 -16.58 6.22
N LYS A 318 18.60 -16.49 5.48
CA LYS A 318 18.86 -17.27 4.26
C LYS A 318 19.46 -18.60 4.66
N THR A 319 18.69 -19.67 4.54
CA THR A 319 19.13 -21.05 4.85
C THR A 319 20.07 -21.59 3.77
N SER A 320 19.91 -21.08 2.53
CA SER A 320 20.82 -21.33 1.40
C SER A 320 20.90 -20.10 0.47
N ALA A 321 21.60 -20.22 -0.64
CA ALA A 321 21.60 -19.19 -1.70
C ALA A 321 20.21 -19.02 -2.34
N TYR A 322 19.35 -20.02 -2.24
CA TYR A 322 18.06 -20.10 -2.94
C TYR A 322 16.87 -20.19 -1.96
N SER A 323 17.10 -20.09 -0.66
CA SER A 323 16.04 -20.22 0.32
C SER A 323 16.16 -19.18 1.43
N ARG A 324 14.99 -18.67 1.85
CA ARG A 324 14.87 -17.60 2.83
C ARG A 324 13.68 -17.86 3.75
N ILE A 325 13.89 -17.68 5.06
CA ILE A 325 12.83 -17.57 6.05
C ILE A 325 12.68 -16.09 6.40
N THR A 326 11.45 -15.60 6.45
CA THR A 326 11.14 -14.23 6.90
C THR A 326 10.15 -14.31 8.07
N LEU A 327 10.46 -13.62 9.16
CA LEU A 327 9.61 -13.47 10.33
C LEU A 327 9.25 -12.01 10.52
N GLN A 328 7.98 -11.74 10.79
CA GLN A 328 7.47 -10.42 11.17
C GLN A 328 6.63 -10.53 12.43
N TYR A 329 6.68 -9.49 13.24
CA TYR A 329 5.79 -9.29 14.38
C TYR A 329 5.58 -7.81 14.60
N ASN A 330 4.35 -7.42 14.92
CA ASN A 330 4.02 -6.06 15.30
C ASN A 330 2.95 -6.04 16.39
N THR A 331 3.03 -5.03 17.24
CA THR A 331 2.02 -4.72 18.25
C THR A 331 1.65 -3.24 18.18
N VAL A 332 0.36 -2.95 18.39
CA VAL A 332 -0.16 -1.58 18.43
C VAL A 332 -1.11 -1.47 19.61
N MET A 333 -0.90 -0.45 20.44
CA MET A 333 -1.81 -0.02 21.48
C MET A 333 -2.33 1.36 21.10
N GLU A 334 -3.64 1.50 20.97
CA GLU A 334 -4.25 2.73 20.51
C GLU A 334 -5.48 3.09 21.31
N TYR A 335 -5.51 4.32 21.80
CA TYR A 335 -6.65 4.97 22.41
C TYR A 335 -7.14 6.09 21.51
N ARG A 336 -8.46 6.13 21.26
CA ARG A 336 -9.17 7.20 20.56
C ARG A 336 -10.35 7.69 21.39
N ARG A 337 -10.60 8.99 21.31
CA ARG A 337 -11.75 9.61 21.99
C ARG A 337 -12.18 10.85 21.21
N GLY A 338 -13.43 10.88 20.77
CA GLY A 338 -14.07 12.05 20.19
C GLY A 338 -15.46 12.31 20.74
N GLY A 339 -16.08 13.38 20.30
CA GLY A 339 -17.30 13.94 20.82
C GLY A 339 -17.04 15.12 21.74
N ASP A 340 -17.91 15.33 22.72
CA ASP A 340 -17.78 16.41 23.71
C ASP A 340 -17.14 15.93 25.02
N ARG A 341 -16.76 16.88 25.88
CA ARG A 341 -16.25 16.65 27.25
C ARG A 341 -15.18 15.58 27.31
N LEU A 342 -14.09 15.79 26.52
CA LEU A 342 -12.98 14.82 26.42
C LEU A 342 -12.27 14.56 27.75
N ASP A 343 -12.41 15.43 28.73
CA ASP A 343 -11.88 15.36 30.10
C ASP A 343 -12.69 14.47 31.05
N LEU A 344 -13.92 14.11 30.67
CA LEU A 344 -14.79 13.27 31.45
C LEU A 344 -14.89 11.83 30.91
N PRO A 345 -15.32 10.85 31.73
CA PRO A 345 -15.66 9.52 31.23
C PRO A 345 -16.66 9.59 30.07
N PRO A 346 -16.61 8.70 29.08
CA PRO A 346 -17.43 8.82 27.87
C PRO A 346 -18.93 8.77 28.13
N HIS A 347 -19.37 8.06 29.18
CA HIS A 347 -20.78 8.00 29.58
C HIS A 347 -21.30 9.26 30.31
N GLU A 348 -20.44 10.23 30.57
CA GLU A 348 -20.82 11.55 31.10
C GLU A 348 -20.91 12.63 30.01
N ALA A 349 -20.57 12.27 28.77
CA ALA A 349 -20.66 13.14 27.61
C ALA A 349 -22.05 13.08 26.95
N MET A 350 -22.39 14.12 26.19
CA MET A 350 -23.62 14.14 25.41
C MET A 350 -23.51 13.26 24.16
N ILE A 351 -22.35 13.27 23.52
CA ILE A 351 -21.97 12.34 22.43
C ILE A 351 -20.52 11.94 22.65
N ALA A 352 -20.29 10.64 22.71
CA ALA A 352 -18.93 10.13 22.86
C ALA A 352 -18.71 8.87 22.07
N GLU A 353 -17.58 8.83 21.41
CA GLU A 353 -17.04 7.62 20.82
C GLU A 353 -15.61 7.41 21.32
N GLN A 354 -15.39 6.26 21.93
CA GLN A 354 -14.09 5.90 22.50
C GLN A 354 -13.74 4.48 22.14
N THR A 355 -12.49 4.26 21.75
CA THR A 355 -11.95 2.92 21.54
C THR A 355 -10.55 2.78 22.14
N ASP A 356 -10.33 1.62 22.76
CA ASP A 356 -9.02 1.14 23.21
C ASP A 356 -8.70 -0.14 22.44
N HIS A 357 -7.70 -0.10 21.58
CA HIS A 357 -7.26 -1.23 20.79
C HIS A 357 -5.93 -1.81 21.33
N ASN A 358 -5.86 -3.12 21.38
CA ASN A 358 -4.62 -3.87 21.54
C ASN A 358 -4.53 -4.86 20.39
N ILE A 359 -3.61 -4.61 19.47
CA ILE A 359 -3.44 -5.35 18.22
C ILE A 359 -2.10 -6.05 18.26
N ASN A 360 -2.09 -7.34 17.95
CA ASN A 360 -0.89 -8.14 17.80
C ASN A 360 -0.98 -8.88 16.47
N GLY A 361 0.03 -8.72 15.64
CA GLY A 361 0.09 -9.36 14.34
C GLY A 361 1.47 -9.94 14.05
N GLY A 362 1.50 -10.90 13.15
CA GLY A 362 2.77 -11.47 12.74
C GLY A 362 2.63 -12.41 11.56
N SER A 363 3.75 -12.69 10.93
CA SER A 363 3.83 -13.63 9.81
C SER A 363 5.16 -14.38 9.81
N LEU A 364 5.10 -15.58 9.28
CA LEU A 364 6.25 -16.41 8.96
C LEU A 364 6.12 -16.84 7.50
N SER A 365 7.15 -16.61 6.69
CA SER A 365 7.20 -17.09 5.31
C SER A 365 8.50 -17.84 5.04
N PHE A 366 8.40 -18.80 4.14
CA PHE A 366 9.52 -19.55 3.59
C PHE A 366 9.49 -19.49 2.08
N ASP A 367 10.55 -18.97 1.50
CA ASP A 367 10.77 -18.84 0.06
C ASP A 367 11.87 -19.81 -0.36
N LEU A 368 11.61 -20.56 -1.42
CA LEU A 368 12.56 -21.51 -2.01
C LEU A 368 12.53 -21.37 -3.53
N SER A 369 13.70 -21.31 -4.14
CA SER A 369 13.88 -21.30 -5.60
C SER A 369 14.83 -22.39 -6.05
N SER A 370 14.64 -22.91 -7.27
CA SER A 370 15.68 -23.69 -7.94
C SER A 370 16.88 -22.80 -8.32
N ALA A 371 18.03 -23.41 -8.60
CA ALA A 371 19.25 -22.68 -8.93
C ALA A 371 19.12 -21.80 -10.19
N ASP A 372 18.28 -22.21 -11.13
CA ASP A 372 17.96 -21.49 -12.36
C ASP A 372 16.77 -20.55 -12.24
N PHE A 373 16.16 -20.46 -11.02
CA PHE A 373 14.95 -19.70 -10.72
C PHE A 373 13.71 -20.11 -11.55
N SER A 374 13.78 -21.22 -12.26
CA SER A 374 12.62 -21.73 -13.02
C SER A 374 11.49 -22.22 -12.11
N ASN A 375 11.83 -22.70 -10.90
CA ASN A 375 10.88 -23.14 -9.90
C ASN A 375 10.96 -22.27 -8.66
N ARG A 376 9.84 -21.76 -8.19
CA ARG A 376 9.76 -20.93 -6.98
C ARG A 376 8.58 -21.41 -6.13
N VAL A 377 8.83 -21.62 -4.85
CA VAL A 377 7.84 -21.99 -3.84
C VAL A 377 7.83 -20.93 -2.77
N ASN A 378 6.67 -20.48 -2.38
CA ASN A 378 6.43 -19.67 -1.20
C ASN A 378 5.40 -20.36 -0.31
N VAL A 379 5.66 -20.47 0.99
CA VAL A 379 4.73 -20.95 2.00
C VAL A 379 4.68 -19.92 3.12
N TYR A 380 3.49 -19.58 3.57
CA TYR A 380 3.34 -18.59 4.63
C TYR A 380 2.23 -18.93 5.62
N ALA A 381 2.38 -18.37 6.81
CA ALA A 381 1.35 -18.29 7.82
C ALA A 381 1.38 -16.90 8.45
N SER A 382 0.23 -16.27 8.61
CA SER A 382 0.07 -14.97 9.24
C SER A 382 -1.12 -14.96 10.19
N PHE A 383 -1.06 -14.11 11.20
CA PHE A 383 -2.16 -13.91 12.13
C PHE A 383 -2.28 -12.45 12.52
N GLN A 384 -3.48 -12.05 12.91
CA GLN A 384 -3.76 -10.80 13.61
C GLN A 384 -4.79 -11.07 14.70
N HIS A 385 -4.51 -10.59 15.91
CA HIS A 385 -5.42 -10.61 17.03
C HIS A 385 -5.69 -9.20 17.50
N ILE A 386 -6.97 -8.84 17.60
CA ILE A 386 -7.43 -7.54 18.06
C ILE A 386 -8.29 -7.73 19.31
N ALA A 387 -7.94 -7.04 20.38
CA ALA A 387 -8.78 -6.86 21.54
C ALA A 387 -9.16 -5.38 21.63
N ARG A 388 -10.45 -5.08 21.56
CA ARG A 388 -10.99 -3.72 21.61
C ARG A 388 -11.93 -3.57 22.79
N LYS A 389 -11.81 -2.46 23.51
CA LYS A 389 -12.87 -1.92 24.37
C LYS A 389 -13.44 -0.71 23.65
N SER A 390 -14.75 -0.55 23.69
CA SER A 390 -15.41 0.54 22.99
C SER A 390 -16.49 1.19 23.86
N TYR A 391 -16.79 2.42 23.55
CA TYR A 391 -17.97 3.14 23.98
C TYR A 391 -18.50 3.91 22.77
N TYR A 392 -19.75 3.67 22.41
CA TYR A 392 -20.47 4.37 21.35
C TYR A 392 -21.80 4.83 21.90
N GLY A 393 -21.85 6.04 22.48
CA GLY A 393 -23.02 6.48 23.21
C GLY A 393 -23.35 7.95 23.05
N SER A 394 -24.60 8.26 23.37
CA SER A 394 -25.13 9.63 23.43
C SER A 394 -26.04 9.79 24.63
N LYS A 395 -26.27 11.06 25.02
CA LYS A 395 -27.17 11.43 26.14
C LYS A 395 -26.77 10.79 27.48
N GLN A 396 -25.46 10.67 27.69
CA GLN A 396 -24.88 10.13 28.91
C GLN A 396 -25.32 8.68 29.21
N ASP A 397 -25.35 7.83 28.19
CA ASP A 397 -25.81 6.45 28.30
C ASP A 397 -24.73 5.56 28.98
N PRO A 398 -25.00 5.03 30.21
CA PRO A 398 -24.03 4.18 30.91
C PRO A 398 -23.92 2.77 30.30
N ASP A 399 -24.85 2.38 29.42
CA ASP A 399 -24.95 1.05 28.85
C ASP A 399 -24.18 0.89 27.50
N ALA A 400 -23.64 1.99 26.96
CA ALA A 400 -23.04 2.01 25.62
C ALA A 400 -21.61 1.43 25.53
N TYR A 401 -21.19 0.68 26.56
CA TYR A 401 -19.88 0.01 26.56
C TYR A 401 -19.91 -1.32 25.82
N GLY A 402 -18.84 -1.57 25.09
CA GLY A 402 -18.63 -2.80 24.35
C GLY A 402 -17.23 -3.37 24.47
N ARG A 403 -17.08 -4.60 24.04
CA ARG A 403 -15.78 -5.26 23.88
C ARG A 403 -15.82 -6.15 22.66
N THR A 404 -14.68 -6.19 21.95
CA THR A 404 -14.52 -7.01 20.76
C THR A 404 -13.25 -7.82 20.87
N HIS A 405 -13.32 -9.07 20.45
CA HIS A 405 -12.18 -9.94 20.18
C HIS A 405 -12.26 -10.42 18.74
N ASP A 406 -11.21 -10.25 17.99
CA ASP A 406 -11.12 -10.68 16.61
C ASP A 406 -9.79 -11.38 16.35
N LEU A 407 -9.84 -12.59 15.84
CA LEU A 407 -8.67 -13.38 15.44
C LEU A 407 -8.77 -13.70 13.96
N THR A 408 -7.80 -13.21 13.21
CA THR A 408 -7.61 -13.59 11.81
C THR A 408 -6.36 -14.44 11.65
N VAL A 409 -6.46 -15.53 10.90
CA VAL A 409 -5.33 -16.38 10.51
C VAL A 409 -5.40 -16.63 9.02
N ALA A 410 -4.29 -16.41 8.32
CA ALA A 410 -4.16 -16.73 6.91
C ALA A 410 -2.93 -17.60 6.68
N THR A 411 -3.10 -18.68 5.94
CA THR A 411 -2.02 -19.59 5.55
C THR A 411 -2.12 -19.91 4.07
N GLY A 412 -0.99 -20.11 3.43
CA GLY A 412 -1.01 -20.43 2.01
C GLY A 412 0.30 -21.03 1.51
N ALA A 413 0.19 -21.62 0.34
CA ALA A 413 1.33 -22.11 -0.42
C ALA A 413 1.14 -21.73 -1.89
N GLN A 414 2.22 -21.26 -2.50
CA GLN A 414 2.28 -20.87 -3.90
C GLN A 414 3.46 -21.56 -4.59
N TYR A 415 3.23 -22.03 -5.79
CA TYR A 415 4.26 -22.54 -6.67
C TYR A 415 4.24 -21.79 -8.00
N ILE A 416 5.41 -21.40 -8.48
CA ILE A 416 5.58 -20.76 -9.78
C ILE A 416 6.58 -21.59 -10.58
N HIS A 417 6.21 -21.93 -11.82
CA HIS A 417 7.11 -22.56 -12.78
C HIS A 417 7.26 -21.67 -14.01
N SER A 418 8.50 -21.33 -14.34
CA SER A 418 8.86 -20.53 -15.51
C SER A 418 9.28 -21.45 -16.65
N PHE A 419 8.52 -21.45 -17.73
CA PHE A 419 8.83 -22.18 -18.96
C PHE A 419 9.62 -21.30 -19.91
N ASP A 420 10.70 -21.79 -20.48
CA ASP A 420 11.39 -21.11 -21.59
C ASP A 420 10.45 -20.87 -22.77
N ARG A 421 9.54 -21.81 -22.99
CA ARG A 421 8.47 -21.72 -23.98
C ARG A 421 7.32 -22.66 -23.63
N LEU A 422 6.13 -22.09 -23.51
CA LEU A 422 4.90 -22.85 -23.39
C LEU A 422 3.99 -22.45 -24.56
N TRP A 423 3.79 -23.38 -25.52
CA TRP A 423 3.10 -23.17 -26.80
C TRP A 423 3.83 -22.16 -27.70
N PHE A 424 3.62 -20.85 -27.52
CA PHE A 424 4.08 -19.81 -28.45
C PHE A 424 5.05 -18.80 -27.84
N LEU A 425 5.11 -18.63 -26.51
CA LEU A 425 5.98 -17.68 -25.80
C LEU A 425 6.54 -18.29 -24.52
N PRO A 426 7.59 -17.70 -23.94
CA PRO A 426 7.95 -17.93 -22.54
C PRO A 426 6.75 -17.68 -21.62
N ALA A 427 6.63 -18.47 -20.57
CA ALA A 427 5.45 -18.38 -19.70
C ALA A 427 5.77 -18.67 -18.25
N ASP A 428 5.06 -18.00 -17.34
CA ASP A 428 5.03 -18.30 -15.91
C ASP A 428 3.69 -18.90 -15.53
N LEU A 429 3.69 -20.15 -15.09
CA LEU A 429 2.55 -20.81 -14.49
C LEU A 429 2.58 -20.61 -12.98
N THR A 430 1.55 -20.02 -12.42
CA THR A 430 1.40 -19.83 -10.98
C THR A 430 0.20 -20.61 -10.49
N LEU A 431 0.38 -21.41 -9.48
CA LEU A 431 -0.70 -22.10 -8.76
C LEU A 431 -0.54 -21.88 -7.26
N GLY A 432 -1.66 -21.84 -6.55
CA GLY A 432 -1.62 -21.69 -5.10
C GLY A 432 -2.90 -22.11 -4.42
N VAL A 433 -2.74 -22.35 -3.14
CA VAL A 433 -3.85 -22.68 -2.23
C VAL A 433 -3.73 -21.81 -0.98
N GLU A 434 -4.87 -21.39 -0.45
CA GLU A 434 -4.95 -20.53 0.72
C GLU A 434 -6.07 -20.98 1.64
N TYR A 435 -5.86 -20.79 2.93
CA TYR A 435 -6.88 -20.94 3.95
C TYR A 435 -6.88 -19.69 4.82
N ASN A 436 -8.04 -19.04 4.91
CA ASN A 436 -8.29 -17.89 5.76
C ASN A 436 -9.33 -18.26 6.83
N TYR A 437 -9.06 -17.87 8.06
CA TYR A 437 -9.92 -18.03 9.20
C TYR A 437 -10.11 -16.69 9.89
N ASN A 438 -11.37 -16.37 10.24
CA ASN A 438 -11.68 -15.24 11.09
C ASN A 438 -12.67 -15.68 12.19
N ASP A 439 -12.41 -15.26 13.42
CA ASP A 439 -13.26 -15.48 14.60
C ASP A 439 -13.51 -14.14 15.28
N LEU A 440 -14.68 -13.59 15.04
CA LEU A 440 -15.17 -12.32 15.58
C LEU A 440 -16.15 -12.59 16.71
N ASP A 441 -15.92 -11.92 17.85
CA ASP A 441 -16.80 -11.90 19.01
C ASP A 441 -16.94 -10.46 19.50
N ASP A 442 -18.03 -9.79 19.14
CA ASP A 442 -18.35 -8.42 19.51
C ASP A 442 -19.54 -8.38 20.47
N GLU A 443 -19.39 -7.71 21.60
CA GLU A 443 -20.38 -7.62 22.66
C GLU A 443 -20.63 -6.18 23.07
N SER A 444 -21.87 -5.73 22.95
CA SER A 444 -22.39 -4.49 23.52
C SER A 444 -22.96 -4.81 24.90
N ILE A 445 -22.15 -4.61 25.93
CA ILE A 445 -22.36 -5.21 27.27
C ILE A 445 -23.67 -4.76 27.91
N GLY A 446 -23.93 -3.45 27.98
CA GLY A 446 -25.13 -2.93 28.61
C GLY A 446 -26.41 -3.12 27.80
N TYR A 447 -26.28 -3.48 26.52
CA TYR A 447 -27.43 -3.69 25.65
C TYR A 447 -27.81 -5.16 25.48
N ASP A 448 -27.07 -6.07 26.13
CA ASP A 448 -27.24 -7.53 25.99
C ASP A 448 -27.29 -7.96 24.51
N TYR A 449 -26.39 -7.38 23.73
CA TYR A 449 -26.28 -7.67 22.30
C TYR A 449 -24.88 -8.20 21.97
N ARG A 450 -24.82 -9.31 21.25
CA ARG A 450 -23.57 -9.97 20.91
C ARG A 450 -23.60 -10.50 19.48
N THR A 451 -22.56 -10.15 18.72
CA THR A 451 -22.31 -10.67 17.38
C THR A 451 -21.16 -11.67 17.44
N LYS A 452 -21.46 -12.93 17.07
CA LYS A 452 -20.43 -13.97 16.92
C LYS A 452 -20.42 -14.47 15.51
N GLN A 453 -19.26 -14.41 14.86
CA GLN A 453 -19.11 -14.89 13.52
C GLN A 453 -17.79 -15.63 13.34
N LYS A 454 -17.86 -16.85 12.77
CA LYS A 454 -16.71 -17.64 12.38
C LYS A 454 -16.73 -17.85 10.88
N VAL A 455 -15.67 -17.42 10.24
CA VAL A 455 -15.54 -17.52 8.78
C VAL A 455 -14.36 -18.43 8.44
N HIS A 456 -14.60 -19.33 7.52
CA HIS A 456 -13.58 -20.20 6.92
C HIS A 456 -13.61 -20.02 5.41
N ILE A 457 -12.49 -19.75 4.80
CA ILE A 457 -12.37 -19.62 3.35
C ILE A 457 -11.23 -20.52 2.89
N ILE A 458 -11.54 -21.42 1.96
CA ILE A 458 -10.53 -22.22 1.25
C ILE A 458 -10.51 -21.74 -0.18
N GLY A 459 -9.37 -21.21 -0.63
CA GLY A 459 -9.17 -20.72 -1.99
C GLY A 459 -8.09 -21.50 -2.73
N ALA A 460 -8.32 -21.74 -4.00
CA ALA A 460 -7.30 -22.28 -4.92
C ALA A 460 -7.28 -21.43 -6.18
N TYR A 461 -6.10 -21.06 -6.65
CA TYR A 461 -5.95 -20.26 -7.86
C TYR A 461 -4.92 -20.84 -8.81
N LEU A 462 -5.17 -20.61 -10.09
CA LEU A 462 -4.29 -20.98 -11.20
C LEU A 462 -4.28 -19.84 -12.20
N GLN A 463 -3.07 -19.47 -12.64
CA GLN A 463 -2.90 -18.50 -13.72
C GLN A 463 -1.67 -18.84 -14.55
N ASN A 464 -1.70 -18.47 -15.82
CA ASN A 464 -0.55 -18.53 -16.69
C ASN A 464 -0.36 -17.19 -17.40
N GLU A 465 0.88 -16.69 -17.41
CA GLU A 465 1.28 -15.47 -18.10
C GLU A 465 2.26 -15.81 -19.21
N TRP A 466 1.84 -15.70 -20.47
CA TRP A 466 2.71 -15.73 -21.63
C TRP A 466 3.29 -14.34 -21.87
N LYS A 467 4.59 -14.19 -21.95
CA LYS A 467 5.20 -12.87 -21.99
C LYS A 467 6.50 -12.80 -22.81
N ASN A 468 6.72 -11.62 -23.39
CA ASN A 468 7.99 -11.18 -23.93
C ASN A 468 8.16 -9.67 -23.68
N GLU A 469 9.16 -9.04 -24.28
CA GLU A 469 9.40 -7.58 -24.10
C GLU A 469 8.20 -6.72 -24.52
N HIS A 470 7.47 -7.10 -25.57
CA HIS A 470 6.39 -6.31 -26.14
C HIS A 470 5.01 -6.73 -25.65
N TRP A 471 4.77 -8.01 -25.44
CA TRP A 471 3.46 -8.56 -25.14
C TRP A 471 3.45 -9.34 -23.82
N SER A 472 2.33 -9.27 -23.13
CA SER A 472 1.98 -10.19 -22.06
C SER A 472 0.50 -10.51 -22.16
N LEU A 473 0.16 -11.80 -22.12
CA LEU A 473 -1.19 -12.33 -21.98
C LEU A 473 -1.25 -13.15 -20.71
N LEU A 474 -2.01 -12.69 -19.72
CA LEU A 474 -2.27 -13.44 -18.50
C LEU A 474 -3.72 -13.92 -18.51
N ILE A 475 -3.92 -15.20 -18.25
CA ILE A 475 -5.25 -15.82 -18.07
C ILE A 475 -5.19 -16.64 -16.79
N GLY A 476 -6.21 -16.51 -15.95
CA GLY A 476 -6.30 -17.26 -14.72
C GLY A 476 -7.65 -17.14 -14.06
N GLY A 477 -7.76 -17.82 -12.92
CA GLY A 477 -8.96 -17.79 -12.10
C GLY A 477 -8.72 -18.39 -10.73
N ARG A 478 -9.66 -18.13 -9.84
CA ARG A 478 -9.67 -18.59 -8.46
C ARG A 478 -11.02 -19.23 -8.14
N LEU A 479 -10.96 -20.28 -7.36
CA LEU A 479 -12.11 -20.96 -6.77
C LEU A 479 -12.05 -20.75 -5.26
N ASP A 480 -13.11 -20.18 -4.67
CA ASP A 480 -13.24 -19.98 -3.24
C ASP A 480 -14.46 -20.73 -2.70
N LYS A 481 -14.26 -21.49 -1.62
CA LYS A 481 -15.36 -21.99 -0.78
C LYS A 481 -15.38 -21.20 0.52
N HIS A 482 -16.37 -20.35 0.64
CA HIS A 482 -16.62 -19.52 1.82
C HIS A 482 -17.64 -20.21 2.71
N SER A 483 -17.46 -20.19 4.06
CA SER A 483 -18.37 -20.88 4.99
C SER A 483 -19.79 -20.33 5.03
N LEU A 484 -19.96 -19.03 4.69
CA LEU A 484 -21.27 -18.36 4.65
C LEU A 484 -21.92 -18.40 3.26
N VAL A 485 -21.34 -19.10 2.29
CA VAL A 485 -21.88 -19.23 0.94
C VAL A 485 -21.97 -20.71 0.55
N ASP A 486 -23.14 -21.15 0.10
CA ASP A 486 -23.43 -22.58 -0.13
C ASP A 486 -22.66 -23.15 -1.31
N HIS A 487 -22.33 -22.35 -2.32
CA HIS A 487 -21.64 -22.80 -3.53
C HIS A 487 -20.18 -22.35 -3.58
N VAL A 488 -19.43 -22.91 -4.51
CA VAL A 488 -18.07 -22.49 -4.82
C VAL A 488 -18.12 -21.24 -5.71
N ILE A 489 -17.37 -20.21 -5.35
CA ILE A 489 -17.30 -18.96 -6.08
C ILE A 489 -16.12 -19.03 -7.06
N PHE A 490 -16.38 -18.79 -8.34
CA PHE A 490 -15.34 -18.70 -9.37
C PHE A 490 -15.09 -17.23 -9.76
N SER A 491 -13.83 -16.82 -9.70
CA SER A 491 -13.36 -15.46 -10.02
C SER A 491 -12.34 -15.51 -11.16
N PRO A 492 -12.77 -15.35 -12.43
CA PRO A 492 -11.86 -15.31 -13.59
C PRO A 492 -11.15 -13.97 -13.73
N ARG A 493 -9.96 -14.00 -14.39
CA ARG A 493 -9.23 -12.82 -14.84
C ARG A 493 -8.53 -13.04 -16.17
N ALA A 494 -8.39 -11.96 -16.95
CA ALA A 494 -7.61 -11.94 -18.17
C ALA A 494 -6.98 -10.55 -18.36
N ASN A 495 -5.69 -10.50 -18.62
CA ASN A 495 -4.96 -9.25 -18.82
C ASN A 495 -4.12 -9.33 -20.09
N LEU A 496 -4.19 -8.31 -20.89
CA LEU A 496 -3.38 -8.14 -22.11
C LEU A 496 -2.56 -6.86 -21.98
N ARG A 497 -1.25 -6.95 -22.10
CA ARG A 497 -0.33 -5.83 -22.14
C ARG A 497 0.37 -5.77 -23.49
N TYR A 498 0.51 -4.56 -24.01
CA TYR A 498 1.31 -4.27 -25.20
C TYR A 498 2.23 -3.08 -24.96
N ASN A 499 3.54 -3.29 -25.14
CA ASN A 499 4.57 -2.27 -25.06
C ASN A 499 5.09 -1.99 -26.49
N PRO A 500 4.63 -0.92 -27.15
CA PRO A 500 5.15 -0.56 -28.49
C PRO A 500 6.62 -0.13 -28.48
N GLY A 501 7.14 0.26 -27.30
CA GLY A 501 8.53 0.67 -27.08
C GLY A 501 8.78 0.94 -25.60
N GLU A 502 9.98 1.42 -25.26
CA GLU A 502 10.40 1.65 -23.88
C GLU A 502 9.56 2.71 -23.13
N GLY A 503 9.01 3.68 -23.85
CA GLY A 503 8.28 4.81 -23.28
C GLY A 503 6.76 4.63 -23.26
N ALA A 504 6.20 3.49 -23.66
CA ALA A 504 4.76 3.31 -23.73
C ALA A 504 4.33 1.90 -23.28
N SER A 505 3.23 1.82 -22.54
CA SER A 505 2.61 0.55 -22.14
C SER A 505 1.08 0.69 -22.19
N LEU A 506 0.43 -0.15 -22.95
CA LEU A 506 -1.02 -0.25 -23.07
C LEU A 506 -1.47 -1.53 -22.38
N ARG A 507 -2.54 -1.46 -21.56
CA ARG A 507 -3.07 -2.63 -20.86
C ARG A 507 -4.58 -2.66 -20.94
N LEU A 508 -5.11 -3.85 -21.22
CA LEU A 508 -6.53 -4.19 -21.11
C LEU A 508 -6.66 -5.29 -20.06
N SER A 509 -7.47 -5.06 -19.04
CA SER A 509 -7.64 -5.97 -17.92
C SER A 509 -9.11 -6.25 -17.68
N TYR A 510 -9.46 -7.52 -17.56
CA TYR A 510 -10.75 -8.00 -17.09
C TYR A 510 -10.56 -8.81 -15.81
N SER A 511 -11.40 -8.60 -14.82
CA SER A 511 -11.44 -9.39 -13.59
C SER A 511 -12.84 -9.41 -12.98
N SER A 512 -13.17 -10.53 -12.35
CA SER A 512 -14.35 -10.64 -11.50
C SER A 512 -13.92 -10.51 -10.04
N GLY A 513 -14.80 -9.92 -9.22
CA GLY A 513 -14.65 -9.79 -7.79
C GLY A 513 -15.89 -10.25 -7.06
N PHE A 514 -15.74 -10.57 -5.78
CA PHE A 514 -16.86 -10.86 -4.90
C PHE A 514 -16.61 -10.39 -3.47
N ARG A 515 -17.71 -10.17 -2.73
CA ARG A 515 -17.72 -9.91 -1.29
C ARG A 515 -18.75 -10.85 -0.66
N ALA A 516 -18.34 -11.55 0.39
CA ALA A 516 -19.23 -12.46 1.10
C ALA A 516 -20.13 -11.70 2.08
N PRO A 517 -21.32 -12.22 2.42
CA PRO A 517 -22.26 -11.60 3.37
C PRO A 517 -21.81 -11.88 4.81
N GLN A 518 -20.80 -11.16 5.28
CA GLN A 518 -20.28 -11.24 6.65
C GLN A 518 -20.43 -9.89 7.37
N ALA A 519 -20.45 -9.91 8.71
CA ALA A 519 -20.41 -8.69 9.49
C ALA A 519 -19.02 -8.05 9.36
N PHE A 520 -19.01 -6.73 9.24
CA PHE A 520 -17.82 -5.89 9.14
C PHE A 520 -17.82 -4.86 10.27
N ASP A 521 -16.70 -4.16 10.45
CA ASP A 521 -16.56 -3.20 11.54
C ASP A 521 -17.53 -2.02 11.41
N GLU A 522 -17.82 -1.57 10.18
CA GLU A 522 -18.85 -0.59 9.92
C GLU A 522 -20.25 -0.99 10.42
N ASP A 523 -20.55 -2.30 10.44
CA ASP A 523 -21.80 -2.84 10.97
C ASP A 523 -21.83 -2.84 12.51
N MET A 524 -20.67 -2.85 13.15
CA MET A 524 -20.50 -2.86 14.61
C MET A 524 -20.32 -1.46 15.19
N HIS A 525 -20.17 -0.48 14.32
CA HIS A 525 -20.05 0.92 14.66
C HIS A 525 -21.46 1.53 14.75
N ILE A 526 -22.03 1.53 15.94
CA ILE A 526 -23.38 2.07 16.17
C ILE A 526 -23.26 3.58 16.35
N ALA A 527 -23.36 4.33 15.27
CA ALA A 527 -23.52 5.78 15.34
C ALA A 527 -24.94 6.11 15.80
N ILE A 528 -25.07 6.59 17.02
CA ILE A 528 -26.35 7.01 17.55
C ILE A 528 -26.42 8.53 17.59
N VAL A 529 -26.71 9.12 16.44
CA VAL A 529 -27.14 10.52 16.40
C VAL A 529 -28.58 10.58 16.82
N GLY A 530 -28.87 11.25 17.93
CA GLY A 530 -30.24 11.40 18.46
C GLY A 530 -30.70 10.36 19.48
N GLY A 531 -29.90 9.36 19.82
CA GLY A 531 -30.17 8.39 20.88
C GLY A 531 -31.06 7.21 20.48
N GLU A 532 -31.20 6.95 19.18
CA GLU A 532 -31.84 5.74 18.67
C GLU A 532 -30.78 4.65 18.44
N ARG A 533 -31.08 3.44 18.91
CA ARG A 533 -30.18 2.29 18.80
C ARG A 533 -30.47 1.56 17.49
N VAL A 534 -29.46 1.50 16.61
CA VAL A 534 -29.53 0.71 15.38
C VAL A 534 -28.87 -0.66 15.63
N ARG A 535 -29.64 -1.74 15.46
CA ARG A 535 -29.11 -3.11 15.51
C ARG A 535 -29.10 -3.69 14.10
N ILE A 536 -27.92 -4.06 13.63
CA ILE A 536 -27.76 -4.69 12.32
C ILE A 536 -27.79 -6.20 12.50
N ARG A 537 -28.64 -6.89 11.72
CA ARG A 537 -28.71 -8.35 11.67
C ARG A 537 -28.51 -8.80 10.22
N LEU A 538 -27.67 -9.81 10.05
CA LEU A 538 -27.54 -10.47 8.74
C LEU A 538 -28.81 -11.28 8.48
N ALA A 539 -29.46 -11.06 7.33
CA ALA A 539 -30.60 -11.86 6.91
C ALA A 539 -30.13 -13.25 6.45
N ASP A 540 -30.96 -14.27 6.65
CA ASP A 540 -30.62 -15.67 6.35
C ASP A 540 -30.49 -15.94 4.83
N ASP A 541 -31.07 -15.08 3.98
CA ASP A 541 -31.09 -15.20 2.52
C ASP A 541 -30.05 -14.32 1.81
N LEU A 542 -29.12 -13.69 2.54
CA LEU A 542 -28.05 -12.90 1.96
C LEU A 542 -27.14 -13.75 1.07
N ARG A 543 -26.76 -13.14 -0.05
CA ARG A 543 -25.85 -13.74 -1.02
C ARG A 543 -24.59 -12.89 -1.13
N GLU A 544 -23.57 -13.48 -1.75
CA GLU A 544 -22.37 -12.73 -2.09
C GLU A 544 -22.68 -11.65 -3.13
N GLU A 545 -22.06 -10.49 -2.96
CA GLU A 545 -21.99 -9.47 -3.99
C GLU A 545 -20.97 -9.89 -5.06
N ARG A 546 -21.27 -9.61 -6.32
CA ARG A 546 -20.39 -9.92 -7.45
C ARG A 546 -20.13 -8.69 -8.29
N SER A 547 -18.92 -8.59 -8.81
CA SER A 547 -18.51 -7.53 -9.72
C SER A 547 -17.79 -8.04 -10.95
N HIS A 548 -17.89 -7.29 -12.03
CA HIS A 548 -17.11 -7.47 -13.24
C HIS A 548 -16.44 -6.14 -13.57
N SER A 549 -15.13 -6.14 -13.67
CA SER A 549 -14.31 -4.96 -13.93
C SER A 549 -13.61 -5.11 -15.28
N LEU A 550 -13.74 -4.10 -16.12
CA LEU A 550 -12.99 -3.96 -17.37
C LEU A 550 -12.22 -2.64 -17.31
N SER A 551 -10.90 -2.70 -17.45
CA SER A 551 -10.01 -1.55 -17.36
C SER A 551 -9.12 -1.45 -18.59
N LEU A 552 -9.04 -0.24 -19.15
CA LEU A 552 -8.06 0.12 -20.18
C LEU A 552 -7.12 1.18 -19.61
N SER A 553 -5.82 0.96 -19.70
CA SER A 553 -4.83 1.93 -19.24
C SER A 553 -3.70 2.11 -20.24
N ALA A 554 -3.14 3.33 -20.24
CA ALA A 554 -1.98 3.69 -21.04
C ALA A 554 -0.99 4.46 -20.16
N ASP A 555 0.24 3.96 -20.06
CA ASP A 555 1.36 4.69 -19.49
C ASP A 555 2.21 5.23 -20.64
N LEU A 556 2.45 6.54 -20.64
CA LEU A 556 3.26 7.23 -21.63
C LEU A 556 4.36 8.02 -20.93
N LEU A 557 5.60 7.62 -21.10
CA LEU A 557 6.78 8.34 -20.65
C LEU A 557 7.29 9.23 -21.80
N ALA A 558 6.97 10.52 -21.75
CA ALA A 558 7.63 11.48 -22.62
C ALA A 558 9.03 11.74 -22.04
N ARG A 559 10.08 11.20 -22.65
CA ARG A 559 11.44 11.70 -22.45
C ARG A 559 11.42 13.17 -22.89
N ARG A 560 11.31 14.11 -21.96
CA ARG A 560 11.65 15.51 -22.26
C ARG A 560 13.13 15.52 -22.61
N ARG A 561 13.47 15.47 -23.89
CA ARG A 561 14.72 16.04 -24.38
C ARG A 561 14.62 17.52 -24.03
N PHE A 562 15.23 17.94 -22.94
CA PHE A 562 15.55 19.33 -22.75
C PHE A 562 16.49 19.67 -23.91
N LEU A 563 15.97 20.41 -24.90
CA LEU A 563 16.78 21.14 -25.86
C LEU A 563 17.59 22.17 -25.05
N HIS A 564 18.72 21.73 -24.53
CA HIS A 564 19.67 22.58 -23.79
C HIS A 564 20.60 23.29 -24.76
N ASP A 565 20.19 23.55 -26.03
CA ASP A 565 20.96 24.25 -27.04
C ASP A 565 20.23 25.47 -27.62
N ALA A 566 19.57 26.25 -26.76
CA ALA A 566 19.24 27.64 -27.07
C ALA A 566 19.78 28.52 -25.94
N ARG A 567 21.09 28.61 -25.81
CA ARG A 567 21.69 29.81 -25.20
C ARG A 567 21.37 30.96 -26.14
N PRO A 568 20.47 31.93 -25.81
CA PRO A 568 20.45 33.17 -26.54
C PRO A 568 21.81 33.81 -26.31
N ARG A 569 22.63 33.90 -27.36
CA ARG A 569 23.81 34.77 -27.34
C ARG A 569 23.29 36.19 -27.27
N PHE A 570 23.08 36.67 -26.06
CA PHE A 570 23.01 38.12 -25.85
C PHE A 570 24.39 38.69 -26.18
N ARG A 571 24.54 39.30 -27.35
CA ARG A 571 25.60 40.26 -27.60
C ARG A 571 25.16 41.51 -26.86
N PRO A 572 25.92 42.00 -25.86
CA PRO A 572 25.65 43.33 -25.32
C PRO A 572 25.93 44.35 -26.43
N ALA A 573 24.90 45.04 -26.88
CA ALA A 573 25.08 46.22 -27.68
C ALA A 573 25.87 47.22 -26.83
N SER A 574 26.96 47.75 -27.39
CA SER A 574 27.79 48.79 -26.82
C SER A 574 26.94 49.96 -26.34
N ALA A 575 26.76 50.09 -25.02
CA ALA A 575 26.09 51.25 -24.43
C ALA A 575 27.02 52.45 -24.53
N ALA A 576 26.60 53.45 -25.27
CA ALA A 576 27.17 54.77 -25.28
C ALA A 576 27.10 55.36 -23.86
N ARG A 577 28.22 55.85 -23.34
CA ARG A 577 28.31 56.62 -22.11
C ARG A 577 27.47 57.88 -22.24
N SER A 578 26.43 58.03 -21.42
CA SER A 578 25.93 59.32 -21.01
C SER A 578 25.94 59.37 -19.48
N GLY A 579 26.76 60.22 -18.93
CA GLY A 579 26.91 60.45 -17.50
C GLY A 579 25.66 61.15 -16.94
N TYR A 580 25.06 60.56 -15.94
CA TYR A 580 24.34 61.27 -14.89
C TYR A 580 24.50 60.49 -13.59
N GLY A 581 25.33 61.07 -12.68
CA GLY A 581 25.49 60.56 -11.34
C GLY A 581 24.24 60.84 -10.51
N ARG A 582 23.61 59.81 -9.98
CA ARG A 582 22.78 59.90 -8.78
C ARG A 582 23.31 58.95 -7.73
N LYS A 583 23.77 59.53 -6.63
CA LYS A 583 24.04 58.81 -5.39
C LYS A 583 22.70 58.25 -4.89
N TYR A 584 22.60 56.95 -4.79
CA TYR A 584 21.52 56.31 -4.07
C TYR A 584 21.92 56.15 -2.61
N ASP A 585 21.09 56.70 -1.72
CA ASP A 585 21.19 56.60 -0.27
C ASP A 585 20.93 55.15 0.15
N GLN A 586 21.92 54.51 0.77
CA GLN A 586 21.81 53.13 1.27
C GLN A 586 20.79 52.97 2.40
N GLY A 587 20.23 54.05 2.95
CA GLY A 587 19.17 54.00 3.96
C GLY A 587 17.77 53.65 3.43
N ALA A 588 17.54 53.80 2.12
CA ALA A 588 16.22 53.53 1.52
C ALA A 588 15.98 52.05 1.17
N LEU A 589 17.05 51.25 1.00
CA LEU A 589 16.95 49.83 0.68
C LEU A 589 16.60 48.92 1.89
N GLN A 590 16.76 49.42 3.11
CA GLN A 590 16.35 48.68 4.32
C GLN A 590 14.88 48.89 4.71
N ARG A 591 14.15 49.80 4.06
CA ARG A 591 12.72 50.03 4.31
C ARG A 591 11.78 49.34 3.33
N LEU A 592 12.30 48.77 2.25
CA LEU A 592 11.51 47.82 1.43
C LEU A 592 11.55 46.49 2.15
N GLY A 593 10.49 46.25 2.92
CA GLY A 593 10.29 45.00 3.62
C GLY A 593 10.55 43.82 2.71
N ARG A 594 11.11 42.75 3.27
CA ARG A 594 11.26 41.45 2.63
C ARG A 594 10.05 41.19 1.73
N PRO A 595 10.24 40.77 0.47
CA PRO A 595 9.10 40.39 -0.35
C PRO A 595 8.35 39.34 0.46
N ARG A 596 7.09 39.64 0.79
CA ARG A 596 6.15 38.64 1.27
C ARG A 596 6.25 37.50 0.29
N HIS A 597 6.48 36.31 0.77
CA HIS A 597 6.30 35.09 0.03
C HIS A 597 4.84 35.04 -0.41
N GLY A 598 4.51 35.83 -1.40
CA GLY A 598 3.29 35.81 -2.14
C GLY A 598 3.63 35.22 -3.49
N HIS A 599 3.16 34.01 -3.73
CA HIS A 599 2.93 33.47 -5.06
C HIS A 599 4.12 33.52 -6.02
N GLN A 600 5.08 32.65 -5.84
CA GLN A 600 5.74 32.09 -6.99
C GLN A 600 4.66 31.32 -7.77
N TYR A 601 3.97 32.01 -8.65
CA TYR A 601 3.32 31.39 -9.78
C TYR A 601 4.42 30.75 -10.61
N ARG A 602 4.72 29.49 -10.32
CA ARG A 602 5.29 28.62 -11.30
C ARG A 602 4.30 28.63 -12.45
N ARG A 603 4.61 29.31 -13.52
CA ARG A 603 3.98 29.13 -14.81
C ARG A 603 4.25 27.67 -15.21
N GLN A 604 3.41 26.78 -14.74
CA GLN A 604 3.19 25.52 -15.42
C GLN A 604 2.63 25.93 -16.78
N GLY A 605 3.43 25.73 -17.82
CA GLY A 605 2.98 25.93 -19.18
C GLY A 605 1.70 25.14 -19.33
N ARG A 606 0.60 25.85 -19.57
CA ARG A 606 -0.66 25.22 -19.99
C ARG A 606 -0.33 24.35 -21.19
N PRO A 607 -0.75 23.08 -21.23
CA PRO A 607 -0.74 22.35 -22.47
C PRO A 607 -1.67 23.07 -23.42
N HIS A 608 -1.22 23.33 -24.63
CA HIS A 608 -2.04 23.82 -25.72
C HIS A 608 -3.27 22.93 -25.86
N PRO A 609 -4.49 23.48 -25.99
CA PRO A 609 -5.67 22.70 -26.20
C PRO A 609 -5.71 22.23 -27.66
N LEU A 610 -5.20 21.05 -27.91
CA LEU A 610 -5.53 20.31 -29.13
C LEU A 610 -6.64 19.32 -28.78
N VAL A 611 -7.76 19.52 -29.49
CA VAL A 611 -9.01 18.73 -29.50
C VAL A 611 -10.02 19.13 -28.41
N ARG A 612 -10.90 20.04 -28.78
CA ARG A 612 -12.24 20.17 -28.21
C ARG A 612 -13.13 19.03 -28.73
N PRO A 613 -13.77 18.23 -27.87
CA PRO A 613 -14.93 17.46 -28.32
C PRO A 613 -16.10 18.41 -28.50
N ALA A 614 -16.84 18.20 -29.61
CA ALA A 614 -18.01 18.93 -29.98
C ALA A 614 -19.07 18.94 -28.88
N GLY A 615 -19.64 20.12 -28.62
CA GLY A 615 -20.67 20.32 -27.61
C GLY A 615 -21.93 19.50 -27.91
N ARG A 616 -22.48 18.90 -26.86
CA ARG A 616 -23.89 18.54 -26.80
C ARG A 616 -24.60 19.54 -25.91
N ASN A 617 -25.51 20.30 -26.53
CA ASN A 617 -26.49 21.14 -25.85
C ASN A 617 -27.36 20.26 -24.93
N HIS A 618 -27.39 20.57 -23.66
CA HIS A 618 -28.47 20.15 -22.77
C HIS A 618 -29.43 21.31 -22.59
N PRO A 619 -30.74 21.09 -22.74
CA PRO A 619 -31.73 22.12 -22.47
C PRO A 619 -31.84 22.37 -20.96
N SER A 620 -31.87 23.66 -20.63
CA SER A 620 -32.16 24.20 -19.30
C SER A 620 -33.57 23.81 -18.86
N ALA A 621 -33.66 23.17 -17.66
CA ALA A 621 -34.92 22.97 -16.98
C ALA A 621 -35.23 24.20 -16.11
N GLU A 622 -36.37 24.81 -16.31
CA GLU A 622 -36.96 25.87 -15.49
C GLU A 622 -37.39 25.34 -14.12
N PRO A 623 -37.33 26.14 -13.05
CA PRO A 623 -37.82 25.74 -11.73
C PRO A 623 -39.36 25.94 -11.65
N LEU A 624 -40.09 24.87 -11.39
CA LEU A 624 -41.49 24.91 -11.01
C LEU A 624 -41.65 25.46 -9.58
N GLN A 625 -42.23 26.64 -9.47
CA GLN A 625 -42.81 27.17 -8.23
C GLN A 625 -44.12 26.43 -7.95
N GLY A 626 -44.19 25.73 -6.80
CA GLY A 626 -45.41 25.15 -6.26
C GLY A 626 -45.63 25.65 -4.85
N THR A 627 -46.50 26.68 -4.68
CA THR A 627 -47.05 27.11 -3.41
C THR A 627 -48.15 26.14 -2.95
N GLY A 628 -47.91 25.41 -1.85
CA GLY A 628 -48.93 24.59 -1.18
C GLY A 628 -49.09 25.02 0.27
N THR A 629 -50.14 25.73 0.56
CA THR A 629 -50.63 26.07 1.91
C THR A 629 -51.12 24.84 2.64
N VAL A 630 -50.58 24.58 3.84
CA VAL A 630 -51.09 23.55 4.77
C VAL A 630 -51.91 24.23 5.84
N GLU A 631 -53.22 23.97 5.84
CA GLU A 631 -54.15 24.32 6.94
C GLU A 631 -53.89 23.47 8.19
N ARG A 632 -53.79 24.15 9.33
CA ARG A 632 -53.86 23.54 10.68
C ARG A 632 -55.31 23.21 10.97
N ARG A 633 -55.59 21.94 11.33
CA ARG A 633 -56.76 21.58 12.15
C ARG A 633 -56.32 20.99 13.46
N SER A 634 -56.83 21.59 14.50
CA SER A 634 -56.74 21.22 15.91
C SER A 634 -57.73 20.10 16.25
N GLY A 635 -57.34 19.21 17.17
CA GLY A 635 -58.29 18.58 18.10
C GLY A 635 -58.36 17.07 18.06
N GLY A 636 -58.08 16.42 19.19
CA GLY A 636 -58.53 15.06 19.49
C GLY A 636 -57.58 14.26 20.38
N ARG A 637 -57.80 14.28 21.70
CA ARG A 637 -57.26 13.29 22.67
C ARG A 637 -57.80 11.92 22.35
N THR A 638 -56.95 10.88 22.31
CA THR A 638 -57.30 9.50 22.62
C THR A 638 -56.08 8.73 23.19
N ASP A 639 -56.38 7.81 24.08
CA ASP A 639 -55.63 7.00 25.01
C ASP A 639 -54.39 6.20 24.47
N PRO A 640 -53.49 5.82 25.39
CA PRO A 640 -52.25 5.11 25.06
C PRO A 640 -52.45 3.59 25.13
N GLN A 641 -52.71 2.95 24.04
CA GLN A 641 -52.52 1.51 23.83
C GLN A 641 -52.47 1.27 22.31
N ASP A 642 -51.27 1.21 21.78
CA ASP A 642 -50.92 0.39 20.59
C ASP A 642 -49.50 0.76 20.18
N VAL A 643 -48.57 -0.13 20.52
CA VAL A 643 -47.20 -0.10 20.00
C VAL A 643 -47.22 -0.80 18.63
N PRO A 644 -47.01 -0.09 17.54
CA PRO A 644 -46.82 -0.77 16.27
C PRO A 644 -45.43 -1.42 16.23
N HIS A 645 -45.37 -2.69 15.93
CA HIS A 645 -44.18 -3.41 15.56
C HIS A 645 -43.51 -2.69 14.38
N ALA A 646 -42.22 -2.40 14.52
CA ALA A 646 -41.41 -1.82 13.48
C ALA A 646 -41.32 -2.77 12.28
N GLU A 647 -41.87 -2.35 11.16
CA GLU A 647 -41.76 -3.01 9.88
C GLU A 647 -40.30 -2.92 9.37
N HIS A 648 -39.85 -3.99 8.81
CA HIS A 648 -38.53 -4.19 8.20
C HIS A 648 -38.22 -3.13 7.15
N LEU A 649 -37.23 -2.27 7.41
CA LEU A 649 -36.64 -1.42 6.38
C LEU A 649 -35.81 -2.30 5.44
N ARG A 650 -36.40 -2.66 4.29
CA ARG A 650 -35.65 -3.15 3.14
C ARG A 650 -35.08 -1.93 2.43
N LEU A 651 -33.77 -1.78 2.46
CA LEU A 651 -33.09 -0.83 1.58
C LEU A 651 -33.05 -1.45 0.18
N PRO A 652 -33.50 -0.72 -0.87
CA PRO A 652 -33.35 -1.18 -2.21
C PRO A 652 -31.90 -0.93 -2.68
N TYR A 653 -31.18 -2.02 -2.91
CA TYR A 653 -29.95 -1.96 -3.69
C TYR A 653 -30.32 -2.18 -5.18
N GLY A 654 -30.14 -1.13 -5.96
CA GLY A 654 -30.12 -1.16 -7.41
C GLY A 654 -28.69 -1.15 -7.94
#